data_829f0662d3999c636bf672388194f35a
#
_entry.id   829f0662d3999c636bf672388194f35a
#
_cell.length_a   1.000
_cell.length_b   1.000
_cell.length_c   1.000
_cell.angle_alpha   90.00
_cell.angle_beta   90.00
_cell.angle_gamma   90.00
#
_symmetry.space_group_name_H-M   'P 1'
#
loop_
_entity.id
_entity.type
_entity.pdbx_description
1 polymer ?
#
loop_
_entity_poly.entity_id
_entity_poly.type
_entity_poly.pdbx_seq_one_letter_code
_entity_poly.pdbx_strand_id
1 'polypeptide(L)'
;MFHADERTKFAEDCASALNNYNRCVKRGRDYAPRFTIANAPVQMQEYLLRLFAGGYNTLYDSATSWIEPTDQALFDAVDALEENHVTVTDEEFINLFNAWILSICDMSTALGHTINDTVRLKVRPKRGGYGLDKDWEFSKVIREIMGWSDGNETEMAWKRVLKEAFLDSAQPDNGKLYIDLSRVKTRYDATHVWYKCEQCSELTPFFLKGRCPSCGSTHIHKMESDEYEALSFWRRPVADAVQGEPIHVIDTEEHTAQLSHKDQRDDLWSKTEQYELRFQDLIQDGETPVDILSSTTTMEVGIDIGSLVAVGLRNIPPMRENYQQRAGRAGRRGSSLSTIVTFCEDGPHDTLYFNDPIPMFRGDPRRPWIDVRSEKLLQRHLAMVILQEFLAEKHMSLDTVPAAVFLEDFLDSFKNYLASYSVDKDKLLLPIGVVFHYSEFADELKEALDTLKEKCHAHPELFGVDEGAKEGDAKVLLDALYEEGIIPTYSFPKNVVSTYIPDMHGKILYEVERGLDVAIGEYAPGRAIVVDKQTYQIGGFYYPGSERHHGQSLTPARAYAEDPNYVKQIISCPECGWFGLMEENTKQCPFCGNDDLKITREMMRPWGFAPRNAESIPDVQLSEEYTAVQQPLYSTLPDAEEMKLAPGCKNIRIASRTNQRIIMLNKGSDDKGFMVCKDCGAAMPGDDISVLNDVNRPYKSKYARSRCRHGNSFNVNLGYDFITDMLVLEFTIDDKVIDARRNDNPWLNRAAQSLAEALRLVASKKLDVEFTELVTGYRLRTGAEASYVDIYLYDSLSSGAGYAV
;
A
#
# COMPACT_ATOMS: atom_id res chain seq x y z
N MET A 1 -6.53 -10.52 10.99
CA MET A 1 -7.89 -10.18 11.44
C MET A 1 -8.73 -11.44 11.41
N PHE A 2 -9.71 -11.57 12.30
CA PHE A 2 -10.50 -12.78 12.44
C PHE A 2 -11.78 -12.67 11.59
N HIS A 3 -12.30 -13.80 11.09
CA HIS A 3 -13.67 -13.84 10.58
C HIS A 3 -14.65 -13.32 11.67
N ALA A 4 -15.70 -12.62 11.28
CA ALA A 4 -16.66 -12.02 12.23
C ALA A 4 -17.20 -13.06 13.23
N ASP A 5 -17.55 -14.27 12.73
CA ASP A 5 -18.04 -15.37 13.56
C ASP A 5 -17.01 -15.88 14.59
N GLU A 6 -15.73 -15.89 14.23
CA GLU A 6 -14.64 -16.29 15.15
C GLU A 6 -14.39 -15.24 16.24
N ARG A 7 -14.51 -13.94 15.91
CA ARG A 7 -14.40 -12.86 16.88
C ARG A 7 -15.53 -12.89 17.90
N THR A 8 -16.76 -13.02 17.44
CA THR A 8 -17.94 -13.07 18.31
C THR A 8 -17.85 -14.27 19.25
N LYS A 9 -17.53 -15.44 18.73
CA LYS A 9 -17.34 -16.63 19.52
C LYS A 9 -16.19 -16.52 20.53
N PHE A 10 -15.08 -15.92 20.13
CA PHE A 10 -13.94 -15.69 21.03
C PHE A 10 -14.30 -14.70 22.13
N ALA A 11 -14.99 -13.60 21.82
CA ALA A 11 -15.45 -12.63 22.81
C ALA A 11 -16.45 -13.27 23.80
N GLU A 12 -17.38 -14.09 23.32
CA GLU A 12 -18.31 -14.85 24.16
C GLU A 12 -17.59 -15.84 25.08
N ASP A 13 -16.58 -16.54 24.53
CA ASP A 13 -15.78 -17.48 25.32
C ASP A 13 -14.94 -16.77 26.40
N CYS A 14 -14.36 -15.60 26.08
CA CYS A 14 -13.64 -14.78 27.04
C CYS A 14 -14.60 -14.22 28.13
N ALA A 15 -15.74 -13.69 27.75
CA ALA A 15 -16.75 -13.19 28.69
C ALA A 15 -17.28 -14.31 29.60
N SER A 16 -17.53 -15.47 29.03
CA SER A 16 -17.96 -16.67 29.78
C SER A 16 -16.89 -17.14 30.77
N ALA A 17 -15.62 -17.15 30.35
CA ALA A 17 -14.50 -17.52 31.21
C ALA A 17 -14.33 -16.54 32.38
N LEU A 18 -14.39 -15.23 32.12
CA LEU A 18 -14.31 -14.18 33.13
C LEU A 18 -15.48 -14.24 34.12
N ASN A 19 -16.71 -14.42 33.64
CA ASN A 19 -17.89 -14.58 34.49
C ASN A 19 -17.79 -15.83 35.40
N ASN A 20 -17.23 -16.92 34.87
CA ASN A 20 -17.03 -18.15 35.64
C ASN A 20 -15.93 -17.94 36.70
N TYR A 21 -14.84 -17.31 36.34
CA TYR A 21 -13.78 -16.92 37.27
C TYR A 21 -14.35 -16.06 38.43
N ASN A 22 -15.05 -14.98 38.11
CA ASN A 22 -15.66 -14.09 39.13
C ASN A 22 -16.65 -14.82 40.01
N ARG A 23 -17.41 -15.77 39.46
CA ARG A 23 -18.35 -16.60 40.25
C ARG A 23 -17.60 -17.53 41.21
N CYS A 24 -16.50 -18.08 40.81
CA CYS A 24 -15.65 -18.94 41.66
C CYS A 24 -15.03 -18.11 42.77
N VAL A 25 -14.44 -16.95 42.46
CA VAL A 25 -13.83 -16.05 43.45
C VAL A 25 -14.86 -15.59 44.49
N LYS A 26 -16.07 -15.16 44.09
CA LYS A 26 -17.15 -14.77 44.97
C LYS A 26 -17.63 -15.90 45.89
N ARG A 27 -17.41 -17.15 45.51
CA ARG A 27 -17.79 -18.34 46.29
C ARG A 27 -16.64 -18.96 47.07
N GLY A 28 -15.45 -18.34 47.03
CA GLY A 28 -14.25 -18.90 47.67
C GLY A 28 -13.85 -20.28 47.13
N ARG A 29 -14.09 -20.54 45.85
CA ARG A 29 -13.75 -21.80 45.14
C ARG A 29 -12.64 -21.55 44.13
N ASP A 30 -11.78 -22.55 43.98
CA ASP A 30 -10.81 -22.54 42.93
C ASP A 30 -11.48 -22.53 41.54
N TYR A 31 -10.95 -21.69 40.67
CA TYR A 31 -11.38 -21.66 39.28
C TYR A 31 -10.69 -22.75 38.50
N ALA A 32 -11.48 -23.68 37.97
CA ALA A 32 -10.98 -24.67 36.99
C ALA A 32 -11.20 -24.11 35.58
N PRO A 33 -10.15 -23.77 34.85
CA PRO A 33 -10.30 -23.22 33.49
C PRO A 33 -10.91 -24.31 32.58
N ARG A 34 -11.79 -23.85 31.69
CA ARG A 34 -12.43 -24.72 30.69
C ARG A 34 -11.42 -25.27 29.67
N PHE A 35 -10.31 -24.54 29.49
CA PHE A 35 -9.25 -24.91 28.59
C PHE A 35 -7.94 -25.00 29.38
N THR A 36 -7.13 -25.98 29.07
CA THR A 36 -5.68 -25.94 29.37
C THR A 36 -5.01 -25.13 28.27
N ILE A 37 -3.86 -24.54 28.55
CA ILE A 37 -3.15 -23.73 27.55
C ILE A 37 -2.75 -24.59 26.32
N ALA A 38 -2.50 -25.85 26.51
CA ALA A 38 -2.17 -26.79 25.45
C ALA A 38 -3.30 -26.96 24.40
N ASN A 39 -4.56 -26.83 24.82
CA ASN A 39 -5.73 -26.95 23.95
C ASN A 39 -6.57 -25.66 23.90
N ALA A 40 -6.00 -24.55 24.35
CA ALA A 40 -6.62 -23.25 24.19
C ALA A 40 -6.67 -22.85 22.72
N PRO A 41 -7.70 -22.15 22.27
CA PRO A 41 -7.70 -21.54 20.94
C PRO A 41 -6.44 -20.70 20.68
N VAL A 42 -5.97 -20.69 19.44
CA VAL A 42 -4.75 -19.96 19.04
C VAL A 42 -4.81 -18.49 19.45
N GLN A 43 -5.99 -17.88 19.39
CA GLN A 43 -6.25 -16.51 19.80
C GLN A 43 -5.95 -16.27 21.28
N MET A 44 -6.34 -17.20 22.15
CA MET A 44 -6.04 -17.09 23.59
C MET A 44 -4.54 -17.22 23.85
N GLN A 45 -3.85 -18.11 23.14
CA GLN A 45 -2.40 -18.24 23.20
C GLN A 45 -1.69 -16.96 22.74
N GLU A 46 -2.19 -16.35 21.66
CA GLU A 46 -1.69 -15.07 21.14
C GLU A 46 -1.88 -13.95 22.17
N TYR A 47 -3.06 -13.84 22.79
CA TYR A 47 -3.30 -12.84 23.82
C TYR A 47 -2.40 -13.02 25.04
N LEU A 48 -2.20 -14.24 25.52
CA LEU A 48 -1.28 -14.51 26.61
C LEU A 48 0.13 -13.98 26.30
N LEU A 49 0.62 -14.25 25.09
CA LEU A 49 1.94 -13.77 24.68
C LEU A 49 1.97 -12.25 24.59
N ARG A 50 0.93 -11.61 24.04
CA ARG A 50 0.84 -10.14 23.97
C ARG A 50 0.84 -9.49 25.36
N LEU A 51 0.13 -10.08 26.32
CA LEU A 51 0.02 -9.55 27.67
C LEU A 51 1.34 -9.59 28.46
N PHE A 52 2.23 -10.53 28.14
CA PHE A 52 3.46 -10.72 28.94
C PHE A 52 4.76 -10.71 28.15
N ALA A 53 4.73 -10.93 26.84
CA ALA A 53 5.91 -11.07 26.01
C ALA A 53 5.80 -10.30 24.68
N GLY A 54 4.85 -9.36 24.55
CA GLY A 54 4.56 -8.62 23.33
C GLY A 54 5.55 -7.52 22.98
N GLY A 55 6.42 -7.15 23.90
CA GLY A 55 7.41 -6.09 23.72
C GLY A 55 6.89 -4.68 24.04
N TYR A 56 5.59 -4.42 23.82
CA TYR A 56 4.92 -3.14 24.14
C TYR A 56 3.50 -3.42 24.60
N ASN A 57 2.98 -2.55 25.48
CA ASN A 57 1.61 -2.63 25.97
C ASN A 57 1.32 -3.96 26.70
N THR A 58 2.26 -4.43 27.48
CA THR A 58 2.10 -5.61 28.32
C THR A 58 1.40 -5.26 29.64
N LEU A 59 1.03 -6.28 30.42
CA LEU A 59 0.47 -6.04 31.76
C LEU A 59 1.51 -5.46 32.73
N TYR A 60 2.80 -5.66 32.48
CA TYR A 60 3.86 -4.95 33.24
C TYR A 60 3.79 -3.43 33.01
N ASP A 61 3.50 -2.99 31.78
CA ASP A 61 3.37 -1.56 31.45
C ASP A 61 2.16 -0.91 32.13
N SER A 62 1.20 -1.71 32.57
CA SER A 62 0.07 -1.20 33.38
C SER A 62 0.40 -1.01 34.86
N ALA A 63 1.53 -1.49 35.35
CA ALA A 63 1.93 -1.52 36.72
C ALA A 63 0.84 -2.12 37.66
N THR A 64 0.22 -3.24 37.21
CA THR A 64 -0.84 -3.95 37.96
C THR A 64 -0.62 -5.44 38.07
N SER A 65 0.07 -6.04 37.09
CA SER A 65 0.14 -7.50 36.97
C SER A 65 1.52 -7.98 36.58
N TRP A 66 1.91 -9.13 37.09
CA TRP A 66 3.20 -9.77 36.79
C TRP A 66 3.07 -11.29 36.83
N ILE A 67 4.12 -11.97 36.41
CA ILE A 67 4.24 -13.43 36.50
C ILE A 67 5.07 -13.77 37.75
N GLU A 68 4.56 -14.69 38.60
CA GLU A 68 5.28 -15.23 39.74
C GLU A 68 5.22 -16.77 39.71
N PRO A 69 6.11 -17.47 40.47
CA PRO A 69 6.01 -18.91 40.64
C PRO A 69 4.69 -19.30 41.29
N THR A 70 4.17 -20.48 41.01
CA THR A 70 3.16 -21.10 41.86
C THR A 70 3.75 -21.39 43.25
N ASP A 71 2.94 -21.43 44.32
CA ASP A 71 3.40 -21.65 45.69
C ASP A 71 4.21 -22.93 45.82
N GLN A 72 3.78 -24.01 45.13
CA GLN A 72 4.50 -25.29 45.11
C GLN A 72 5.83 -25.21 44.38
N ALA A 73 5.85 -24.51 43.20
CA ALA A 73 7.08 -24.38 42.43
C ALA A 73 8.11 -23.46 43.10
N LEU A 74 7.65 -22.47 43.88
CA LEU A 74 8.51 -21.65 44.72
C LEU A 74 9.17 -22.49 45.82
N PHE A 75 8.35 -23.25 46.59
CA PHE A 75 8.82 -24.08 47.62
C PHE A 75 9.84 -25.11 47.11
N ASP A 76 9.50 -25.82 46.04
CA ASP A 76 10.38 -26.84 45.44
C ASP A 76 11.71 -26.22 44.96
N ALA A 77 11.68 -25.00 44.39
CA ALA A 77 12.86 -24.32 43.88
C ALA A 77 13.77 -23.78 44.97
N VAL A 78 13.20 -23.24 46.05
CA VAL A 78 13.97 -22.74 47.21
C VAL A 78 14.65 -23.90 47.94
N ASP A 79 13.91 -25.00 48.14
CA ASP A 79 14.46 -26.24 48.77
C ASP A 79 15.61 -26.83 47.90
N ALA A 80 15.43 -26.89 46.58
CA ALA A 80 16.46 -27.33 45.67
C ALA A 80 17.71 -26.41 45.66
N LEU A 81 17.57 -25.09 45.89
CA LEU A 81 18.71 -24.20 46.07
C LEU A 81 19.46 -24.45 47.37
N GLU A 82 18.75 -24.70 48.48
CA GLU A 82 19.36 -25.04 49.75
C GLU A 82 20.14 -26.36 49.65
N GLU A 83 19.62 -27.37 48.96
CA GLU A 83 20.35 -28.63 48.68
C GLU A 83 21.63 -28.38 47.87
N ASN A 84 21.67 -27.35 47.07
CA ASN A 84 22.87 -26.94 46.32
C ASN A 84 23.72 -25.89 47.09
N HIS A 85 23.55 -25.76 48.40
CA HIS A 85 24.29 -24.88 49.29
C HIS A 85 24.09 -23.37 49.01
N VAL A 86 22.96 -22.98 48.40
CA VAL A 86 22.58 -21.60 48.16
C VAL A 86 21.36 -21.28 49.00
N THR A 87 21.58 -20.56 50.08
CA THR A 87 20.49 -20.12 50.98
C THR A 87 19.89 -18.80 50.46
N VAL A 88 18.58 -18.80 50.20
CA VAL A 88 17.82 -17.62 49.75
C VAL A 88 16.48 -17.58 50.44
N THR A 89 15.97 -16.37 50.68
CA THR A 89 14.62 -16.16 51.11
C THR A 89 13.64 -16.21 49.95
N ASP A 90 12.35 -16.43 50.20
CA ASP A 90 11.31 -16.40 49.16
C ASP A 90 11.30 -15.07 48.41
N GLU A 91 11.53 -13.94 49.12
CA GLU A 91 11.61 -12.62 48.54
C GLU A 91 12.81 -12.47 47.61
N GLU A 92 13.97 -12.95 47.99
CA GLU A 92 15.15 -12.91 47.14
C GLU A 92 15.00 -13.81 45.89
N PHE A 93 14.32 -14.95 46.06
CA PHE A 93 13.98 -15.80 44.93
C PHE A 93 13.05 -15.11 43.96
N ILE A 94 11.95 -14.51 44.43
CA ILE A 94 10.94 -13.81 43.63
C ILE A 94 11.58 -12.63 42.86
N ASN A 95 12.46 -11.87 43.52
CA ASN A 95 13.17 -10.75 42.90
C ASN A 95 14.05 -11.20 41.69
N LEU A 96 14.83 -12.26 41.90
CA LEU A 96 15.65 -12.79 40.80
C LEU A 96 14.81 -13.48 39.71
N PHE A 97 13.81 -14.24 40.12
CA PHE A 97 12.88 -14.88 39.20
C PHE A 97 12.17 -13.86 38.31
N ASN A 98 11.66 -12.76 38.88
CA ASN A 98 11.01 -11.72 38.10
C ASN A 98 11.98 -11.04 37.14
N ALA A 99 13.21 -10.73 37.57
CA ALA A 99 14.24 -10.18 36.68
C ALA A 99 14.55 -11.12 35.49
N TRP A 100 14.62 -12.42 35.78
CA TRP A 100 14.85 -13.45 34.77
C TRP A 100 13.67 -13.59 33.80
N ILE A 101 12.42 -13.66 34.30
CA ILE A 101 11.20 -13.73 33.49
C ILE A 101 11.10 -12.53 32.54
N LEU A 102 11.31 -11.30 33.00
CA LEU A 102 11.32 -10.10 32.16
C LEU A 102 12.34 -10.24 31.05
N SER A 103 13.57 -10.66 31.38
CA SER A 103 14.66 -10.84 30.42
C SER A 103 14.31 -11.86 29.34
N ILE A 104 13.78 -13.03 29.68
CA ILE A 104 13.50 -14.08 28.72
C ILE A 104 12.21 -13.83 27.91
N CYS A 105 11.23 -13.16 28.48
CA CYS A 105 10.04 -12.74 27.74
C CYS A 105 10.39 -11.68 26.70
N ASP A 106 11.21 -10.71 27.06
CA ASP A 106 11.66 -9.65 26.15
C ASP A 106 12.64 -10.20 25.09
N MET A 107 13.66 -10.93 25.48
CA MET A 107 14.72 -11.39 24.56
C MET A 107 14.29 -12.56 23.68
N SER A 108 13.50 -13.50 24.20
CA SER A 108 13.28 -14.81 23.59
C SER A 108 11.82 -15.19 23.42
N THR A 109 10.88 -14.41 23.92
CA THR A 109 9.44 -14.76 23.93
C THR A 109 9.23 -16.19 24.47
N ALA A 110 10.01 -16.57 25.48
CA ALA A 110 10.15 -17.94 25.97
C ALA A 110 9.03 -18.34 26.95
N LEU A 111 7.81 -17.91 26.72
CA LEU A 111 6.65 -18.21 27.57
C LEU A 111 5.78 -19.28 26.90
N GLY A 112 5.50 -20.38 27.61
CA GLY A 112 4.59 -21.44 27.17
C GLY A 112 5.19 -22.46 26.21
N HIS A 113 5.62 -23.61 26.73
CA HIS A 113 6.26 -24.69 25.97
C HIS A 113 5.33 -25.35 24.92
N THR A 114 4.01 -25.22 25.10
CA THR A 114 2.99 -25.80 24.19
C THR A 114 2.55 -24.83 23.10
N ILE A 115 3.00 -23.57 23.13
CA ILE A 115 2.63 -22.55 22.15
C ILE A 115 3.53 -22.69 20.92
N ASN A 116 2.92 -22.71 19.73
CA ASN A 116 3.63 -22.82 18.46
C ASN A 116 4.38 -21.51 18.10
N ASP A 117 5.53 -21.63 17.44
CA ASP A 117 6.33 -20.49 16.98
C ASP A 117 5.61 -19.63 15.95
N THR A 118 4.64 -20.14 15.21
CA THR A 118 3.78 -19.36 14.32
C THR A 118 2.95 -18.34 15.09
N VAL A 119 2.50 -18.65 16.30
CA VAL A 119 1.80 -17.72 17.18
C VAL A 119 2.76 -16.65 17.71
N ARG A 120 3.98 -17.06 18.08
CA ARG A 120 5.03 -16.14 18.54
C ARG A 120 5.41 -15.13 17.47
N LEU A 121 5.52 -15.60 16.21
CA LEU A 121 5.82 -14.73 15.06
C LEU A 121 4.78 -13.63 14.86
N LYS A 122 3.49 -13.93 15.11
CA LYS A 122 2.41 -12.92 15.07
C LYS A 122 2.55 -11.84 16.14
N VAL A 123 2.97 -12.24 17.34
CA VAL A 123 3.06 -11.32 18.48
C VAL A 123 4.33 -10.48 18.41
N ARG A 124 5.44 -11.11 18.08
CA ARG A 124 6.76 -10.46 18.05
C ARG A 124 7.60 -10.99 16.89
N PRO A 125 7.44 -10.42 15.69
CA PRO A 125 8.28 -10.78 14.55
C PRO A 125 9.75 -10.51 14.87
N LYS A 126 10.61 -11.54 14.81
CA LYS A 126 12.04 -11.35 14.97
C LYS A 126 12.84 -12.35 14.12
N ARG A 127 14.07 -11.95 13.78
CA ARG A 127 15.05 -12.86 13.16
C ARG A 127 15.79 -13.64 14.26
N GLY A 128 15.99 -14.95 14.09
CA GLY A 128 16.81 -15.74 14.98
C GLY A 128 16.08 -16.73 15.91
N GLY A 129 14.75 -16.92 15.70
CA GLY A 129 13.99 -17.94 16.45
C GLY A 129 13.54 -17.50 17.84
N TYR A 130 12.81 -18.38 18.52
CA TYR A 130 12.21 -18.16 19.84
C TYR A 130 12.70 -19.21 20.83
N GLY A 131 12.45 -18.95 22.13
CA GLY A 131 12.85 -19.88 23.20
C GLY A 131 14.30 -19.75 23.62
N LEU A 132 14.67 -20.49 24.63
CA LEU A 132 16.00 -20.53 25.21
C LEU A 132 16.79 -21.72 24.66
N ASP A 133 18.08 -21.55 24.46
CA ASP A 133 18.98 -22.67 24.18
C ASP A 133 19.11 -23.61 25.40
N LYS A 134 19.47 -24.86 25.18
CA LYS A 134 19.68 -25.82 26.28
C LYS A 134 20.77 -25.36 27.26
N ASP A 135 21.71 -24.52 26.72
CA ASP A 135 22.82 -23.93 27.49
C ASP A 135 22.61 -22.43 27.72
N TRP A 136 21.34 -22.00 27.89
CA TRP A 136 21.00 -20.62 28.09
C TRP A 136 21.78 -19.98 29.24
N GLU A 137 21.95 -18.64 29.17
CA GLU A 137 22.63 -17.86 30.19
C GLU A 137 21.74 -16.73 30.69
N PHE A 138 21.97 -16.31 31.93
CA PHE A 138 21.38 -15.08 32.43
C PHE A 138 21.83 -13.88 31.58
N SER A 139 20.99 -12.85 31.48
CA SER A 139 21.38 -11.62 30.84
C SER A 139 22.63 -11.03 31.50
N LYS A 140 23.45 -10.34 30.71
CA LYS A 140 24.67 -9.68 31.22
C LYS A 140 24.36 -8.77 32.43
N VAL A 141 23.21 -8.09 32.38
CA VAL A 141 22.76 -7.17 33.43
C VAL A 141 22.51 -7.95 34.74
N ILE A 142 21.79 -9.06 34.70
CA ILE A 142 21.53 -9.89 35.90
C ILE A 142 22.85 -10.40 36.48
N ARG A 143 23.76 -10.90 35.64
CA ARG A 143 25.08 -11.41 36.10
C ARG A 143 25.91 -10.32 36.77
N GLU A 144 25.93 -9.10 36.21
CA GLU A 144 26.62 -7.94 36.79
C GLU A 144 26.02 -7.52 38.13
N ILE A 145 24.68 -7.48 38.25
CA ILE A 145 24.00 -7.13 39.51
C ILE A 145 24.28 -8.17 40.60
N MET A 146 24.22 -9.46 40.21
CA MET A 146 24.47 -10.56 41.16
C MET A 146 25.94 -10.73 41.49
N GLY A 147 26.85 -10.16 40.67
CA GLY A 147 28.31 -10.26 40.85
C GLY A 147 28.85 -11.64 40.42
N TRP A 148 28.20 -12.27 39.47
CA TRP A 148 28.59 -13.58 38.93
C TRP A 148 29.62 -13.42 37.83
N SER A 149 30.72 -14.22 37.95
CA SER A 149 31.75 -14.36 36.92
C SER A 149 31.62 -15.74 36.27
N ASP A 150 32.28 -15.94 35.14
CA ASP A 150 32.24 -17.22 34.43
C ASP A 150 32.67 -18.35 35.34
N GLY A 151 31.87 -19.43 35.37
CA GLY A 151 32.09 -20.59 36.25
C GLY A 151 31.66 -20.41 37.70
N ASN A 152 30.87 -19.39 38.01
CA ASN A 152 30.35 -19.18 39.37
C ASN A 152 29.41 -20.28 39.80
N GLU A 153 29.71 -20.96 40.91
CA GLU A 153 28.93 -22.13 41.41
C GLU A 153 27.51 -21.75 41.78
N THR A 154 27.29 -20.56 42.34
CA THR A 154 25.96 -20.08 42.67
C THR A 154 25.11 -19.83 41.40
N GLU A 155 25.71 -19.25 40.36
CA GLU A 155 25.02 -19.07 39.06
C GLU A 155 24.62 -20.44 38.48
N MET A 156 25.53 -21.39 38.55
CA MET A 156 25.27 -22.77 38.04
C MET A 156 24.14 -23.45 38.79
N ALA A 157 24.08 -23.28 40.13
CA ALA A 157 22.99 -23.80 40.94
C ALA A 157 21.63 -23.17 40.55
N TRP A 158 21.59 -21.86 40.44
CA TRP A 158 20.40 -21.15 39.98
C TRP A 158 19.94 -21.59 38.59
N LYS A 159 20.86 -21.70 37.62
CA LYS A 159 20.53 -22.16 36.27
C LYS A 159 19.94 -23.55 36.24
N ARG A 160 20.49 -24.46 37.08
CA ARG A 160 19.98 -25.82 37.21
C ARG A 160 18.56 -25.83 37.78
N VAL A 161 18.36 -25.18 38.91
CA VAL A 161 17.06 -25.12 39.58
C VAL A 161 16.00 -24.48 38.71
N LEU A 162 16.29 -23.33 38.10
CA LEU A 162 15.33 -22.68 37.22
C LEU A 162 14.99 -23.52 35.98
N LYS A 163 15.97 -24.24 35.43
CA LYS A 163 15.75 -25.17 34.32
C LYS A 163 14.84 -26.33 34.70
N GLU A 164 15.11 -26.98 35.84
CA GLU A 164 14.36 -28.15 36.29
C GLU A 164 12.96 -27.80 36.79
N ALA A 165 12.81 -26.64 37.47
CA ALA A 165 11.56 -26.28 38.07
C ALA A 165 10.58 -25.54 37.11
N PHE A 166 11.09 -24.82 36.11
CA PHE A 166 10.25 -23.88 35.31
C PHE A 166 10.34 -24.05 33.80
N LEU A 167 11.33 -24.77 33.25
CA LEU A 167 11.48 -24.88 31.80
C LEU A 167 11.10 -26.28 31.31
N ASP A 168 10.46 -26.33 30.15
CA ASP A 168 10.20 -27.56 29.41
C ASP A 168 10.49 -27.38 27.92
N SER A 169 10.67 -28.49 27.21
CA SER A 169 10.89 -28.53 25.77
C SER A 169 9.61 -28.17 25.02
N ALA A 170 9.75 -27.50 23.88
CA ALA A 170 8.63 -27.20 23.00
C ALA A 170 7.89 -28.47 22.57
N GLN A 171 6.61 -28.35 22.32
CA GLN A 171 5.76 -29.40 21.76
C GLN A 171 5.14 -28.93 20.43
N PRO A 172 5.62 -29.41 19.25
CA PRO A 172 6.71 -30.44 19.05
C PRO A 172 8.09 -29.87 19.38
N ASP A 173 9.00 -30.73 19.77
CA ASP A 173 10.37 -30.37 20.19
C ASP A 173 11.14 -29.70 19.03
N ASN A 174 11.54 -28.46 19.26
CA ASN A 174 12.33 -27.65 18.32
C ASN A 174 13.78 -27.42 18.82
N GLY A 175 14.18 -28.14 19.86
CA GLY A 175 15.49 -28.01 20.49
C GLY A 175 15.62 -26.84 21.47
N LYS A 176 14.54 -26.10 21.71
CA LYS A 176 14.49 -24.93 22.59
C LYS A 176 13.68 -25.21 23.86
N LEU A 177 13.92 -24.42 24.89
CA LEU A 177 13.24 -24.48 26.17
C LEU A 177 12.35 -23.27 26.36
N TYR A 178 11.22 -23.47 27.02
CA TYR A 178 10.21 -22.43 27.30
C TYR A 178 9.68 -22.61 28.72
N ILE A 179 9.17 -21.52 29.29
CA ILE A 179 8.49 -21.57 30.60
C ILE A 179 7.28 -22.51 30.51
N ASP A 180 7.23 -23.45 31.43
CA ASP A 180 6.03 -24.25 31.68
C ASP A 180 5.00 -23.40 32.43
N LEU A 181 3.89 -23.12 31.78
CA LEU A 181 2.82 -22.29 32.34
C LEU A 181 2.09 -22.94 33.51
N SER A 182 2.25 -24.22 33.74
CA SER A 182 1.71 -24.89 34.92
C SER A 182 2.52 -24.59 36.21
N ARG A 183 3.75 -24.08 36.06
CA ARG A 183 4.66 -23.77 37.16
C ARG A 183 4.63 -22.28 37.56
N VAL A 184 3.94 -21.46 36.80
CA VAL A 184 3.83 -20.03 37.07
C VAL A 184 2.37 -19.61 37.13
N LYS A 185 2.10 -18.49 37.80
CA LYS A 185 0.77 -17.88 37.90
C LYS A 185 0.87 -16.39 37.59
N THR A 186 -0.22 -15.82 37.10
CA THR A 186 -0.35 -14.37 36.96
C THR A 186 -0.83 -13.79 38.29
N ARG A 187 -0.13 -12.78 38.78
CA ARG A 187 -0.57 -11.97 39.95
C ARG A 187 -1.16 -10.68 39.42
N TYR A 188 -2.30 -10.30 39.99
CA TYR A 188 -2.88 -8.96 39.85
C TYR A 188 -2.99 -8.33 41.24
N ASP A 189 -2.37 -7.17 41.42
CA ASP A 189 -2.51 -6.37 42.64
C ASP A 189 -2.34 -4.89 42.26
N ALA A 190 -3.46 -4.16 42.22
CA ALA A 190 -3.47 -2.73 41.93
C ALA A 190 -2.87 -1.86 43.03
N THR A 191 -2.66 -2.45 44.21
CA THR A 191 -2.09 -1.76 45.38
C THR A 191 -0.60 -2.02 45.58
N HIS A 192 -0.05 -2.96 44.79
CA HIS A 192 1.37 -3.29 44.86
C HIS A 192 2.22 -2.06 44.52
N VAL A 193 3.34 -1.92 45.23
CA VAL A 193 4.27 -0.84 44.96
C VAL A 193 5.16 -1.16 43.76
N TRP A 194 5.05 -0.36 42.72
CA TRP A 194 5.91 -0.47 41.52
C TRP A 194 7.04 0.54 41.55
N TYR A 195 8.07 0.21 40.79
CA TYR A 195 9.28 1.01 40.66
C TYR A 195 9.51 1.36 39.19
N LYS A 196 9.99 2.57 38.97
CA LYS A 196 10.31 3.07 37.63
C LYS A 196 11.79 3.43 37.57
N CYS A 197 12.43 2.99 36.48
CA CYS A 197 13.83 3.33 36.25
C CYS A 197 13.93 4.66 35.49
N GLU A 198 14.71 5.60 35.97
CA GLU A 198 14.91 6.91 35.32
C GLU A 198 15.77 6.82 34.04
N GLN A 199 16.56 5.75 33.91
CA GLN A 199 17.46 5.59 32.77
C GLN A 199 16.83 4.89 31.56
N CYS A 200 16.03 3.83 31.77
CA CYS A 200 15.41 3.06 30.69
C CYS A 200 13.88 3.10 30.68
N SER A 201 13.27 3.80 31.67
CA SER A 201 11.82 3.91 31.87
C SER A 201 11.11 2.58 32.16
N GLU A 202 11.83 1.49 32.43
CA GLU A 202 11.26 0.20 32.76
C GLU A 202 10.44 0.27 34.05
N LEU A 203 9.26 -0.35 34.01
CA LEU A 203 8.40 -0.53 35.17
C LEU A 203 8.58 -1.94 35.73
N THR A 204 8.86 -2.06 37.01
CA THR A 204 9.07 -3.38 37.64
C THR A 204 8.36 -3.47 38.97
N PRO A 205 7.69 -4.61 39.27
CA PRO A 205 7.10 -4.86 40.57
C PRO A 205 8.16 -5.14 41.64
N PHE A 206 9.37 -5.55 41.22
CA PHE A 206 10.49 -5.87 42.11
C PHE A 206 11.79 -5.34 41.53
N PHE A 207 12.76 -5.05 42.35
CA PHE A 207 14.11 -4.69 41.93
C PHE A 207 15.13 -5.70 42.43
N LEU A 208 16.21 -5.89 41.65
CA LEU A 208 17.25 -6.84 41.96
C LEU A 208 18.40 -6.14 42.67
N LYS A 209 18.58 -6.41 43.98
CA LYS A 209 19.62 -5.77 44.82
C LYS A 209 19.69 -4.24 44.69
N GLY A 210 18.54 -3.58 44.64
CA GLY A 210 18.47 -2.12 44.53
C GLY A 210 18.77 -1.57 43.14
N ARG A 211 18.71 -2.40 42.10
CA ARG A 211 19.01 -2.02 40.72
C ARG A 211 17.90 -2.42 39.75
N CYS A 212 17.81 -1.69 38.66
CA CYS A 212 16.90 -2.01 37.57
C CYS A 212 17.29 -3.36 36.93
N PRO A 213 16.36 -4.32 36.80
CA PRO A 213 16.67 -5.62 36.22
C PRO A 213 16.96 -5.58 34.73
N SER A 214 16.52 -4.54 34.03
CA SER A 214 16.68 -4.39 32.56
C SER A 214 17.98 -3.67 32.16
N CYS A 215 18.39 -2.63 32.88
CA CYS A 215 19.61 -1.87 32.51
C CYS A 215 20.70 -1.79 33.61
N GLY A 216 20.43 -2.31 34.82
CA GLY A 216 21.40 -2.32 35.93
C GLY A 216 21.57 -0.98 36.67
N SER A 217 20.81 0.06 36.29
CA SER A 217 20.88 1.37 36.91
C SER A 217 20.44 1.33 38.37
N THR A 218 21.10 2.18 39.20
CA THR A 218 20.68 2.44 40.60
C THR A 218 19.67 3.58 40.73
N HIS A 219 19.38 4.27 39.59
CA HIS A 219 18.42 5.38 39.58
C HIS A 219 17.00 4.81 39.34
N ILE A 220 16.48 4.25 40.43
CA ILE A 220 15.13 3.71 40.49
C ILE A 220 14.40 4.43 41.59
N HIS A 221 13.18 4.84 41.35
CA HIS A 221 12.32 5.40 42.40
C HIS A 221 11.02 4.61 42.49
N LYS A 222 10.41 4.70 43.64
CA LYS A 222 9.05 4.23 43.89
C LYS A 222 8.08 5.12 43.10
N MET A 223 7.20 4.53 42.34
CA MET A 223 6.19 5.30 41.59
C MET A 223 5.29 6.11 42.51
N GLU A 224 5.03 7.35 42.13
CA GLU A 224 4.14 8.28 42.82
C GLU A 224 2.72 8.26 42.22
N SER A 225 1.77 8.92 42.90
CA SER A 225 0.35 8.88 42.54
C SER A 225 0.06 9.44 41.14
N ASP A 226 0.77 10.47 40.71
CA ASP A 226 0.65 11.09 39.40
C ASP A 226 1.16 10.18 38.28
N GLU A 227 2.19 9.38 38.56
CA GLU A 227 2.71 8.39 37.62
C GLU A 227 1.70 7.24 37.40
N TYR A 228 1.03 6.79 38.47
CA TYR A 228 -0.06 5.83 38.35
C TYR A 228 -1.28 6.42 37.64
N GLU A 229 -1.57 7.70 37.83
CA GLU A 229 -2.66 8.37 37.11
C GLU A 229 -2.34 8.49 35.60
N ALA A 230 -1.09 8.75 35.23
CA ALA A 230 -0.64 8.74 33.85
C ALA A 230 -0.85 7.37 33.17
N LEU A 231 -0.84 6.28 33.93
CA LEU A 231 -1.14 4.92 33.43
C LEU A 231 -2.64 4.57 33.49
N SER A 232 -3.52 5.47 33.86
CA SER A 232 -4.96 5.17 34.04
C SER A 232 -5.61 4.55 32.81
N PHE A 233 -5.20 4.96 31.61
CA PHE A 233 -5.68 4.38 30.34
C PHE A 233 -5.42 2.86 30.24
N TRP A 234 -4.29 2.39 30.75
CA TRP A 234 -3.92 0.96 30.76
C TRP A 234 -4.41 0.22 31.98
N ARG A 235 -4.44 0.88 33.13
CA ARG A 235 -4.82 0.30 34.42
C ARG A 235 -6.32 0.06 34.54
N ARG A 236 -7.13 1.00 34.08
CA ARG A 236 -8.59 0.95 34.22
C ARG A 236 -9.21 -0.26 33.54
N PRO A 237 -8.92 -0.59 32.27
CA PRO A 237 -9.46 -1.79 31.61
C PRO A 237 -9.11 -3.09 32.36
N VAL A 238 -7.92 -3.18 32.95
CA VAL A 238 -7.52 -4.36 33.73
C VAL A 238 -8.33 -4.44 35.04
N ALA A 239 -8.50 -3.32 35.72
CA ALA A 239 -9.30 -3.24 36.96
C ALA A 239 -10.77 -3.57 36.69
N ASP A 240 -11.35 -3.02 35.64
CA ASP A 240 -12.73 -3.26 35.20
C ASP A 240 -12.94 -4.74 34.87
N ALA A 241 -12.02 -5.34 34.14
CA ALA A 241 -12.06 -6.77 33.80
C ALA A 241 -12.01 -7.66 35.04
N VAL A 242 -11.15 -7.34 36.02
CA VAL A 242 -11.06 -8.10 37.30
C VAL A 242 -12.30 -7.92 38.15
N GLN A 243 -12.94 -6.75 38.11
CA GLN A 243 -14.20 -6.48 38.80
C GLN A 243 -15.40 -7.16 38.14
N GLY A 244 -15.24 -7.69 36.97
CA GLY A 244 -16.28 -8.41 36.21
C GLY A 244 -17.19 -7.49 35.40
N GLU A 245 -16.70 -6.32 35.04
CA GLU A 245 -17.36 -5.47 34.06
C GLU A 245 -17.46 -6.23 32.70
N PRO A 246 -18.57 -6.04 31.97
CA PRO A 246 -18.74 -6.69 30.68
C PRO A 246 -17.66 -6.26 29.69
N ILE A 247 -17.16 -7.21 28.91
CA ILE A 247 -16.24 -6.92 27.81
C ILE A 247 -17.06 -6.29 26.68
N HIS A 248 -16.74 -5.06 26.33
CA HIS A 248 -17.29 -4.40 25.16
C HIS A 248 -16.53 -4.87 23.92
N VAL A 249 -17.25 -5.44 22.98
CA VAL A 249 -16.72 -5.79 21.65
C VAL A 249 -16.86 -4.54 20.79
N ILE A 250 -15.74 -4.08 20.24
CA ILE A 250 -15.71 -2.97 19.29
C ILE A 250 -15.78 -3.58 17.88
N ASP A 251 -16.83 -3.26 17.15
CA ASP A 251 -16.96 -3.65 15.75
C ASP A 251 -16.37 -2.56 14.84
N THR A 252 -15.41 -2.97 14.01
CA THR A 252 -14.67 -2.06 13.13
C THR A 252 -14.88 -2.47 11.68
N GLU A 253 -15.35 -1.56 10.87
CA GLU A 253 -15.53 -1.76 9.44
C GLU A 253 -14.68 -0.81 8.61
N GLU A 254 -14.39 -1.22 7.37
CA GLU A 254 -13.64 -0.44 6.41
C GLU A 254 -14.50 -0.11 5.20
N HIS A 255 -14.47 1.14 4.77
CA HIS A 255 -15.12 1.59 3.53
C HIS A 255 -14.09 2.22 2.61
N THR A 256 -13.83 1.54 1.51
CA THR A 256 -12.90 1.99 0.47
C THR A 256 -13.50 1.77 -0.92
N ALA A 257 -13.06 2.54 -1.91
CA ALA A 257 -13.45 2.33 -3.30
C ALA A 257 -12.97 0.95 -3.85
N GLN A 258 -12.09 0.27 -3.14
CA GLN A 258 -11.61 -1.07 -3.50
C GLN A 258 -12.62 -2.18 -3.17
N LEU A 259 -13.60 -1.91 -2.30
CA LEU A 259 -14.76 -2.78 -2.12
C LEU A 259 -15.67 -2.58 -3.35
N SER A 260 -15.31 -3.21 -4.42
CA SER A 260 -15.83 -3.00 -5.76
C SER A 260 -17.33 -3.31 -5.88
N HIS A 261 -18.03 -2.49 -6.65
CA HIS A 261 -19.39 -2.77 -7.16
C HIS A 261 -19.51 -4.07 -7.99
N LYS A 262 -18.39 -4.74 -8.27
CA LYS A 262 -18.32 -6.02 -8.98
C LYS A 262 -18.14 -7.22 -8.04
N ASP A 263 -18.78 -7.18 -6.86
CA ASP A 263 -18.94 -8.36 -6.02
C ASP A 263 -19.82 -9.36 -6.78
N GLN A 264 -19.22 -10.44 -7.26
CA GLN A 264 -19.89 -11.46 -8.10
C GLN A 264 -20.56 -12.55 -7.26
N ARG A 265 -20.83 -12.29 -5.99
CA ARG A 265 -21.62 -13.21 -5.17
C ARG A 265 -23.08 -13.15 -5.58
N ASP A 266 -23.75 -14.28 -5.46
CA ASP A 266 -25.18 -14.43 -5.80
C ASP A 266 -26.12 -13.82 -4.70
N ASP A 267 -25.62 -12.92 -3.85
CA ASP A 267 -26.40 -12.26 -2.81
C ASP A 267 -27.22 -11.10 -3.38
N LEU A 268 -28.39 -10.86 -2.79
CA LEU A 268 -29.34 -9.82 -3.22
C LEU A 268 -28.77 -8.41 -3.12
N TRP A 269 -27.80 -8.20 -2.23
CA TRP A 269 -27.14 -6.92 -1.93
C TRP A 269 -25.62 -7.06 -2.04
N SER A 270 -24.97 -6.07 -2.60
CA SER A 270 -23.51 -5.99 -2.55
C SER A 270 -23.05 -5.81 -1.09
N LYS A 271 -21.85 -6.26 -0.75
CA LYS A 271 -21.28 -5.99 0.60
C LYS A 271 -21.23 -4.51 0.92
N THR A 272 -20.96 -3.67 -0.07
CA THR A 272 -20.93 -2.22 0.09
C THR A 272 -22.28 -1.68 0.53
N GLU A 273 -23.39 -2.12 -0.11
CA GLU A 273 -24.74 -1.73 0.27
C GLU A 273 -25.11 -2.24 1.67
N GLN A 274 -24.73 -3.46 2.03
CA GLN A 274 -24.93 -4.01 3.38
C GLN A 274 -24.20 -3.18 4.43
N TYR A 275 -22.97 -2.78 4.16
CA TYR A 275 -22.21 -1.92 5.06
C TYR A 275 -22.81 -0.52 5.17
N GLU A 276 -23.24 0.08 4.05
CA GLU A 276 -23.90 1.39 4.06
C GLU A 276 -25.18 1.40 4.89
N LEU A 277 -25.98 0.33 4.84
CA LEU A 277 -27.14 0.17 5.71
C LEU A 277 -26.76 0.12 7.19
N ARG A 278 -25.70 -0.64 7.54
CA ARG A 278 -25.19 -0.69 8.92
C ARG A 278 -24.65 0.66 9.39
N PHE A 279 -24.04 1.46 8.48
CA PHE A 279 -23.57 2.83 8.81
C PHE A 279 -24.73 3.79 9.09
N GLN A 280 -25.91 3.51 8.58
CA GLN A 280 -27.13 4.28 8.84
C GLN A 280 -27.90 3.78 10.09
N ASP A 281 -27.31 2.88 10.86
CA ASP A 281 -27.97 2.17 11.99
C ASP A 281 -29.18 1.31 11.55
N LEU A 282 -29.26 0.94 10.29
CA LEU A 282 -30.25 -0.02 9.77
C LEU A 282 -29.69 -1.44 9.89
N ILE A 283 -29.83 -2.00 11.08
CA ILE A 283 -29.23 -3.28 11.47
C ILE A 283 -30.23 -4.41 11.22
N GLN A 284 -29.77 -5.48 10.57
CA GLN A 284 -30.55 -6.69 10.37
C GLN A 284 -30.40 -7.65 11.57
N ASP A 285 -31.33 -8.61 11.71
CA ASP A 285 -31.29 -9.59 12.79
C ASP A 285 -29.96 -10.39 12.75
N GLY A 286 -29.20 -10.30 13.83
CA GLY A 286 -27.89 -10.99 13.97
C GLY A 286 -26.66 -10.14 13.66
N GLU A 287 -26.82 -8.91 13.22
CA GLU A 287 -25.73 -7.96 13.00
C GLU A 287 -25.51 -7.05 14.23
N THR A 288 -24.27 -6.56 14.37
CA THR A 288 -23.89 -5.58 15.40
C THR A 288 -23.74 -4.19 14.77
N PRO A 289 -24.02 -3.09 15.51
CA PRO A 289 -23.73 -1.74 15.05
C PRO A 289 -22.22 -1.57 14.86
N VAL A 290 -21.85 -0.70 13.91
CA VAL A 290 -20.44 -0.36 13.66
C VAL A 290 -20.00 0.72 14.65
N ASP A 291 -18.99 0.39 15.47
CA ASP A 291 -18.44 1.35 16.45
C ASP A 291 -17.37 2.25 15.84
N ILE A 292 -16.52 1.69 14.96
CA ILE A 292 -15.43 2.42 14.28
C ILE A 292 -15.49 2.13 12.80
N LEU A 293 -15.58 3.21 12.02
CA LEU A 293 -15.51 3.15 10.57
C LEU A 293 -14.19 3.72 10.07
N SER A 294 -13.36 2.88 9.45
CA SER A 294 -12.16 3.30 8.73
C SER A 294 -12.49 3.57 7.27
N SER A 295 -12.14 4.72 6.76
CA SER A 295 -12.50 5.12 5.40
C SER A 295 -11.41 5.91 4.71
N THR A 296 -11.39 5.82 3.39
CA THR A 296 -10.64 6.72 2.50
C THR A 296 -11.48 7.96 2.16
N THR A 297 -11.11 8.67 1.11
CA THR A 297 -11.86 9.82 0.58
C THR A 297 -13.29 9.48 0.11
N THR A 298 -13.65 8.22 0.00
CA THR A 298 -15.01 7.79 -0.37
C THR A 298 -16.10 8.34 0.55
N MET A 299 -15.74 8.64 1.80
CA MET A 299 -16.67 9.21 2.79
C MET A 299 -16.72 10.74 2.79
N GLU A 300 -16.02 11.43 1.89
CA GLU A 300 -16.12 12.89 1.79
C GLU A 300 -17.48 13.31 1.22
N VAL A 301 -17.95 12.64 0.18
CA VAL A 301 -19.14 13.04 -0.58
C VAL A 301 -20.11 11.87 -0.76
N GLY A 302 -21.41 12.18 -0.63
CA GLY A 302 -22.48 11.37 -1.22
C GLY A 302 -23.03 10.22 -0.38
N ILE A 303 -22.38 9.78 0.71
CA ILE A 303 -22.88 8.68 1.53
C ILE A 303 -23.56 9.21 2.78
N ASP A 304 -24.77 8.75 3.04
CA ASP A 304 -25.47 9.05 4.29
C ASP A 304 -24.97 8.09 5.37
N ILE A 305 -24.22 8.66 6.33
CA ILE A 305 -23.71 7.95 7.49
C ILE A 305 -24.57 8.36 8.67
N GLY A 306 -24.93 7.40 9.50
CA GLY A 306 -25.65 7.64 10.75
C GLY A 306 -24.97 8.68 11.66
N SER A 307 -25.28 8.69 12.93
CA SER A 307 -24.71 9.67 13.88
C SER A 307 -23.28 9.32 14.28
N LEU A 308 -22.30 10.09 13.80
CA LEU A 308 -20.92 9.99 14.28
C LEU A 308 -20.68 10.96 15.45
N VAL A 309 -20.10 10.46 16.53
CA VAL A 309 -19.71 11.25 17.71
C VAL A 309 -18.35 11.91 17.47
N ALA A 310 -17.43 11.23 16.81
CA ALA A 310 -16.07 11.71 16.57
C ALA A 310 -15.58 11.35 15.18
N VAL A 311 -14.68 12.18 14.65
CA VAL A 311 -13.93 11.93 13.42
C VAL A 311 -12.44 12.05 13.70
N GLY A 312 -11.68 11.01 13.34
CA GLY A 312 -10.22 11.01 13.35
C GLY A 312 -9.68 11.18 11.94
N LEU A 313 -8.85 12.20 11.72
CA LEU A 313 -8.11 12.40 10.48
C LEU A 313 -6.66 11.96 10.67
N ARG A 314 -6.17 11.04 9.83
CA ARG A 314 -4.81 10.51 9.94
C ARG A 314 -3.72 11.51 9.52
N ASN A 315 -4.08 12.46 8.67
CA ASN A 315 -3.22 13.57 8.24
C ASN A 315 -4.08 14.80 7.98
N ILE A 316 -3.44 15.93 7.77
CA ILE A 316 -4.14 17.14 7.36
C ILE A 316 -4.57 16.98 5.89
N PRO A 317 -5.88 17.13 5.58
CA PRO A 317 -6.35 17.07 4.21
C PRO A 317 -5.68 18.12 3.31
N PRO A 318 -5.57 17.87 2.00
CA PRO A 318 -4.84 18.78 1.10
C PRO A 318 -5.45 20.18 1.05
N MET A 319 -6.77 20.29 1.19
CA MET A 319 -7.49 21.57 1.12
C MET A 319 -8.48 21.71 2.28
N ARG A 320 -8.83 22.97 2.56
CA ARG A 320 -9.82 23.34 3.57
C ARG A 320 -11.18 22.69 3.32
N GLU A 321 -11.61 22.64 2.08
CA GLU A 321 -12.89 22.05 1.66
C GLU A 321 -12.95 20.57 2.01
N ASN A 322 -11.87 19.83 1.74
CA ASN A 322 -11.75 18.42 2.12
C ASN A 322 -11.80 18.26 3.66
N TYR A 323 -11.11 19.15 4.39
CA TYR A 323 -11.18 19.15 5.85
C TYR A 323 -12.62 19.34 6.35
N GLN A 324 -13.33 20.33 5.82
CA GLN A 324 -14.72 20.60 6.21
C GLN A 324 -15.66 19.44 5.87
N GLN A 325 -15.51 18.82 4.70
CA GLN A 325 -16.34 17.68 4.31
C GLN A 325 -16.12 16.47 5.21
N ARG A 326 -14.88 16.18 5.58
CA ARG A 326 -14.54 15.09 6.50
C ARG A 326 -14.96 15.41 7.94
N ALA A 327 -14.60 16.58 8.44
CA ALA A 327 -14.94 17.03 9.80
C ALA A 327 -16.45 17.18 10.00
N GLY A 328 -17.17 17.64 8.96
CA GLY A 328 -18.62 17.79 8.97
C GLY A 328 -19.43 16.50 9.05
N ARG A 329 -18.77 15.35 9.08
CA ARG A 329 -19.40 14.05 9.34
C ARG A 329 -19.69 13.83 10.82
N ALA A 330 -18.96 14.49 11.73
CA ALA A 330 -19.21 14.42 13.17
C ALA A 330 -20.36 15.35 13.60
N GLY A 331 -21.08 14.95 14.64
CA GLY A 331 -22.09 15.80 15.28
C GLY A 331 -23.46 15.86 14.61
N ARG A 332 -23.76 14.92 13.71
CA ARG A 332 -25.10 14.83 13.11
C ARG A 332 -26.07 14.14 14.07
N ARG A 333 -27.33 14.63 14.14
CA ARG A 333 -28.48 14.05 14.87
C ARG A 333 -28.28 13.93 16.41
N GLY A 334 -28.39 15.06 17.09
CA GLY A 334 -28.68 15.07 18.52
C GLY A 334 -27.51 15.02 19.49
N SER A 335 -26.29 14.94 19.00
CA SER A 335 -25.11 15.10 19.85
C SER A 335 -24.83 16.58 20.10
N SER A 336 -24.72 16.96 21.36
CA SER A 336 -24.33 18.31 21.77
C SER A 336 -22.82 18.57 21.67
N LEU A 337 -22.04 17.52 21.46
CA LEU A 337 -20.60 17.57 21.34
C LEU A 337 -20.15 16.72 20.14
N SER A 338 -19.34 17.31 19.27
CA SER A 338 -18.62 16.59 18.24
C SER A 338 -17.12 16.78 18.42
N THR A 339 -16.39 15.70 18.32
CA THR A 339 -14.94 15.71 18.48
C THR A 339 -14.26 15.43 17.14
N ILE A 340 -13.37 16.32 16.72
CA ILE A 340 -12.52 16.11 15.55
C ILE A 340 -11.08 16.10 16.01
N VAL A 341 -10.36 15.02 15.71
CA VAL A 341 -8.95 14.85 16.03
C VAL A 341 -8.18 14.68 14.74
N THR A 342 -7.18 15.53 14.53
CA THR A 342 -6.29 15.43 13.36
C THR A 342 -4.90 15.05 13.85
N PHE A 343 -4.40 13.91 13.39
CA PHE A 343 -3.01 13.51 13.58
C PHE A 343 -2.18 14.15 12.47
N CYS A 344 -1.16 14.92 12.83
CA CYS A 344 -0.27 15.56 11.87
C CYS A 344 0.99 14.72 11.71
N GLU A 345 1.32 14.36 10.48
CA GLU A 345 2.57 13.67 10.16
C GLU A 345 3.74 14.66 10.15
N ASP A 346 4.97 14.15 10.26
CA ASP A 346 6.21 14.96 10.24
C ASP A 346 6.59 15.35 8.79
N GLY A 347 5.63 15.91 8.07
CA GLY A 347 5.79 16.39 6.70
C GLY A 347 5.62 17.92 6.60
N PRO A 348 6.15 18.56 5.55
CA PRO A 348 6.09 20.02 5.40
C PRO A 348 4.66 20.58 5.41
N HIS A 349 3.71 19.89 4.78
CA HIS A 349 2.31 20.29 4.73
C HIS A 349 1.68 20.25 6.13
N ASP A 350 1.77 19.12 6.81
CA ASP A 350 1.16 18.93 8.12
C ASP A 350 1.83 19.82 9.17
N THR A 351 3.14 19.95 9.13
CA THR A 351 3.88 20.86 10.02
C THR A 351 3.45 22.31 9.86
N LEU A 352 3.20 22.77 8.62
CA LEU A 352 2.71 24.13 8.36
C LEU A 352 1.39 24.40 9.08
N TYR A 353 0.41 23.52 8.90
CA TYR A 353 -0.92 23.68 9.50
C TYR A 353 -0.98 23.28 10.98
N PHE A 354 -0.06 22.45 11.48
CA PHE A 354 0.09 22.22 12.91
C PHE A 354 0.52 23.51 13.63
N ASN A 355 1.43 24.27 13.04
CA ASN A 355 1.91 25.54 13.62
C ASN A 355 0.88 26.67 13.47
N ASP A 356 0.14 26.70 12.37
CA ASP A 356 -0.95 27.67 12.14
C ASP A 356 -2.18 26.97 11.54
N PRO A 357 -3.10 26.46 12.37
CA PRO A 357 -4.29 25.74 11.91
C PRO A 357 -5.42 26.65 11.40
N ILE A 358 -5.34 27.96 11.65
CA ILE A 358 -6.42 28.90 11.33
C ILE A 358 -6.82 28.90 9.84
N PRO A 359 -5.89 28.89 8.88
CA PRO A 359 -6.27 28.84 7.46
C PRO A 359 -7.06 27.60 7.06
N MET A 360 -6.81 26.46 7.72
CA MET A 360 -7.53 25.22 7.49
C MET A 360 -8.97 25.26 8.02
N PHE A 361 -9.21 26.00 9.13
CA PHE A 361 -10.52 26.05 9.77
C PHE A 361 -11.40 27.21 9.30
N ARG A 362 -10.81 28.39 9.03
CA ARG A 362 -11.52 29.65 8.82
C ARG A 362 -11.20 30.38 7.51
N GLY A 363 -10.42 29.78 6.62
CA GLY A 363 -10.14 30.38 5.31
C GLY A 363 -11.43 30.56 4.48
N ASP A 364 -11.40 31.41 3.47
CA ASP A 364 -12.49 31.53 2.51
C ASP A 364 -12.48 30.34 1.55
N PRO A 365 -13.65 29.79 1.20
CA PRO A 365 -13.72 28.74 0.20
C PRO A 365 -13.30 29.33 -1.16
N ARG A 366 -12.62 28.50 -1.93
CA ARG A 366 -12.25 28.87 -3.29
C ARG A 366 -13.52 29.11 -4.13
N ARG A 367 -13.51 30.16 -4.92
CA ARG A 367 -14.57 30.38 -5.90
C ARG A 367 -14.33 29.44 -7.07
N PRO A 368 -15.28 28.56 -7.41
CA PRO A 368 -15.14 27.74 -8.61
C PRO A 368 -15.01 28.62 -9.84
N TRP A 369 -14.10 28.27 -10.71
CA TRP A 369 -13.93 28.95 -11.98
C TRP A 369 -13.79 27.89 -13.09
N ILE A 370 -14.17 28.28 -14.29
CA ILE A 370 -14.04 27.45 -15.49
C ILE A 370 -13.22 28.24 -16.49
N ASP A 371 -12.13 27.68 -16.96
CA ASP A 371 -11.39 28.21 -18.08
C ASP A 371 -12.09 27.85 -19.37
N VAL A 372 -12.77 28.85 -19.93
CA VAL A 372 -13.47 28.76 -21.22
C VAL A 372 -12.57 29.09 -22.41
N ARG A 373 -11.29 29.36 -22.19
CA ARG A 373 -10.34 29.84 -23.21
C ARG A 373 -9.42 28.76 -23.73
N SER A 374 -9.48 27.53 -23.19
CA SER A 374 -8.67 26.43 -23.68
C SER A 374 -9.10 26.03 -25.09
N GLU A 375 -8.37 26.53 -26.09
CA GLU A 375 -8.61 26.23 -27.51
C GLU A 375 -8.56 24.74 -27.80
N LYS A 376 -7.61 24.02 -27.20
CA LYS A 376 -7.45 22.61 -27.38
C LYS A 376 -8.64 21.79 -26.84
N LEU A 377 -9.17 22.16 -25.68
CA LEU A 377 -10.36 21.52 -25.12
C LEU A 377 -11.58 21.78 -26.01
N LEU A 378 -11.69 22.99 -26.52
CA LEU A 378 -12.74 23.35 -27.48
C LEU A 378 -12.62 22.51 -28.77
N GLN A 379 -11.42 22.39 -29.35
CA GLN A 379 -11.16 21.61 -30.56
C GLN A 379 -11.56 20.14 -30.35
N ARG A 380 -11.13 19.52 -29.25
CA ARG A 380 -11.48 18.13 -28.92
C ARG A 380 -12.98 17.93 -28.73
N HIS A 381 -13.63 18.86 -28.03
CA HIS A 381 -15.08 18.82 -27.85
C HIS A 381 -15.83 18.95 -29.18
N LEU A 382 -15.40 19.88 -30.02
CA LEU A 382 -15.99 20.06 -31.34
C LEU A 382 -15.79 18.82 -32.24
N ALA A 383 -14.61 18.22 -32.22
CA ALA A 383 -14.34 16.97 -32.95
C ALA A 383 -15.32 15.86 -32.53
N MET A 384 -15.56 15.71 -31.23
CA MET A 384 -16.52 14.73 -30.73
C MET A 384 -17.95 15.03 -31.19
N VAL A 385 -18.41 16.27 -31.11
CA VAL A 385 -19.76 16.67 -31.52
C VAL A 385 -19.97 16.38 -33.02
N ILE A 386 -19.01 16.78 -33.87
CA ILE A 386 -19.13 16.58 -35.32
C ILE A 386 -19.12 15.08 -35.69
N LEU A 387 -18.25 14.30 -35.03
CA LEU A 387 -18.20 12.84 -35.24
C LEU A 387 -19.50 12.17 -34.81
N GLN A 388 -20.08 12.57 -33.67
CA GLN A 388 -21.37 12.04 -33.19
C GLN A 388 -22.52 12.41 -34.15
N GLU A 389 -22.59 13.63 -34.63
CA GLU A 389 -23.62 14.07 -35.58
C GLU A 389 -23.51 13.30 -36.89
N PHE A 390 -22.29 13.13 -37.44
CA PHE A 390 -22.05 12.36 -38.64
C PHE A 390 -22.46 10.90 -38.50
N LEU A 391 -22.07 10.25 -37.40
CA LEU A 391 -22.41 8.85 -37.17
C LEU A 391 -23.90 8.66 -36.91
N ALA A 392 -24.55 9.60 -36.21
CA ALA A 392 -25.99 9.58 -35.97
C ALA A 392 -26.77 9.61 -37.28
N GLU A 393 -26.35 10.39 -38.31
CA GLU A 393 -26.93 10.38 -39.66
C GLU A 393 -26.83 9.00 -40.34
N LYS A 394 -25.82 8.22 -39.98
CA LYS A 394 -25.59 6.85 -40.47
C LYS A 394 -26.22 5.78 -39.57
N HIS A 395 -26.98 6.14 -38.54
CA HIS A 395 -27.52 5.25 -37.52
C HIS A 395 -26.46 4.43 -36.78
N MET A 396 -25.29 5.01 -36.57
CA MET A 396 -24.15 4.44 -35.84
C MET A 396 -23.78 5.29 -34.64
N SER A 397 -22.96 4.76 -33.73
CA SER A 397 -22.49 5.44 -32.54
C SER A 397 -20.98 5.20 -32.35
N LEU A 398 -20.28 6.17 -31.72
CA LEU A 398 -18.85 6.11 -31.47
C LEU A 398 -18.43 4.90 -30.64
N ASP A 399 -19.29 4.46 -29.71
CA ASP A 399 -19.06 3.36 -28.79
C ASP A 399 -19.34 1.97 -29.37
N THR A 400 -19.92 1.91 -30.56
CA THR A 400 -20.29 0.64 -31.20
C THR A 400 -19.58 0.40 -32.54
N VAL A 401 -19.20 1.46 -33.25
CA VAL A 401 -18.55 1.32 -34.56
C VAL A 401 -17.08 0.90 -34.38
N PRO A 402 -16.60 -0.16 -35.07
CA PRO A 402 -15.18 -0.49 -35.06
C PRO A 402 -14.35 0.61 -35.75
N ALA A 403 -13.20 0.96 -35.13
CA ALA A 403 -12.31 1.99 -35.65
C ALA A 403 -11.87 1.72 -37.09
N ALA A 404 -11.47 0.50 -37.37
CA ALA A 404 -11.03 0.10 -38.70
C ALA A 404 -12.13 0.27 -39.79
N VAL A 405 -13.38 -0.08 -39.46
CA VAL A 405 -14.53 0.10 -40.35
C VAL A 405 -14.78 1.58 -40.64
N PHE A 406 -14.69 2.42 -39.61
CA PHE A 406 -14.83 3.87 -39.80
C PHE A 406 -13.71 4.43 -40.69
N LEU A 407 -12.47 4.05 -40.42
CA LEU A 407 -11.30 4.55 -41.12
C LEU A 407 -11.23 4.10 -42.59
N GLU A 408 -11.73 2.90 -42.91
CA GLU A 408 -11.75 2.38 -44.26
C GLU A 408 -13.00 2.86 -45.05
N ASP A 409 -14.18 2.71 -44.50
CA ASP A 409 -15.42 2.84 -45.23
C ASP A 409 -16.05 4.24 -45.13
N PHE A 410 -15.75 4.98 -44.05
CA PHE A 410 -16.46 6.22 -43.76
C PHE A 410 -15.57 7.46 -43.72
N LEU A 411 -14.25 7.32 -43.62
CA LEU A 411 -13.32 8.45 -43.41
C LEU A 411 -13.45 9.52 -44.54
N ASP A 412 -13.48 9.10 -45.81
CA ASP A 412 -13.60 10.04 -46.92
C ASP A 412 -14.96 10.74 -46.93
N SER A 413 -16.02 10.02 -46.59
CA SER A 413 -17.36 10.59 -46.43
C SER A 413 -17.40 11.60 -45.25
N PHE A 414 -16.70 11.29 -44.18
CA PHE A 414 -16.57 12.19 -43.04
C PHE A 414 -15.77 13.46 -43.37
N LYS A 415 -14.66 13.35 -44.10
CA LYS A 415 -13.87 14.50 -44.57
C LYS A 415 -14.71 15.45 -45.44
N ASN A 416 -15.57 14.88 -46.33
CA ASN A 416 -16.50 15.70 -47.12
C ASN A 416 -17.57 16.37 -46.23
N TYR A 417 -18.09 15.63 -45.26
CA TYR A 417 -19.00 16.17 -44.24
C TYR A 417 -18.38 17.32 -43.47
N LEU A 418 -17.16 17.13 -42.95
CA LEU A 418 -16.39 18.12 -42.21
C LEU A 418 -16.14 19.39 -43.07
N ALA A 419 -15.85 19.25 -44.39
CA ALA A 419 -15.65 20.38 -45.25
C ALA A 419 -16.93 21.21 -45.51
N SER A 420 -18.10 20.57 -45.43
CA SER A 420 -19.40 21.21 -45.59
C SER A 420 -20.10 21.61 -44.27
N TYR A 421 -19.52 21.24 -43.14
CA TYR A 421 -20.09 21.45 -41.82
C TYR A 421 -20.20 22.94 -41.47
N SER A 422 -21.35 23.37 -41.03
CA SER A 422 -21.57 24.73 -40.53
C SER A 422 -21.63 24.69 -39.02
N VAL A 423 -20.67 25.34 -38.38
CA VAL A 423 -20.61 25.42 -36.93
C VAL A 423 -21.78 26.26 -36.41
N ASP A 424 -22.70 25.58 -35.74
CA ASP A 424 -23.80 26.26 -35.03
C ASP A 424 -23.28 26.79 -33.68
N LYS A 425 -22.99 28.10 -33.64
CA LYS A 425 -22.45 28.77 -32.46
C LYS A 425 -23.38 28.70 -31.24
N ASP A 426 -24.67 28.57 -31.45
CA ASP A 426 -25.65 28.47 -30.38
C ASP A 426 -25.67 27.05 -29.77
N LYS A 427 -25.42 26.01 -30.58
CA LYS A 427 -25.26 24.63 -30.09
C LYS A 427 -23.96 24.42 -29.36
N LEU A 428 -22.88 25.02 -29.81
CA LEU A 428 -21.55 24.81 -29.20
C LEU A 428 -21.28 25.71 -28.01
N LEU A 429 -22.20 26.66 -27.70
CA LEU A 429 -22.05 27.61 -26.59
C LEU A 429 -20.65 28.23 -26.54
N LEU A 430 -20.13 28.65 -27.70
CA LEU A 430 -18.78 29.23 -27.79
C LEU A 430 -18.65 30.42 -26.84
N PRO A 431 -17.59 30.45 -25.98
CA PRO A 431 -17.39 31.52 -25.04
C PRO A 431 -17.27 32.88 -25.76
N ILE A 432 -17.85 33.92 -25.18
CA ILE A 432 -17.79 35.30 -25.73
C ILE A 432 -16.31 35.74 -25.79
N GLY A 433 -15.84 36.07 -26.99
CA GLY A 433 -14.49 36.61 -27.22
C GLY A 433 -13.45 35.53 -27.60
N VAL A 434 -13.81 34.27 -27.73
CA VAL A 434 -12.95 33.24 -28.31
C VAL A 434 -13.02 33.35 -29.85
N VAL A 435 -11.86 33.56 -30.49
CA VAL A 435 -11.72 33.49 -31.93
C VAL A 435 -11.38 32.06 -32.28
N PHE A 436 -12.26 31.38 -33.01
CA PHE A 436 -12.07 29.99 -33.41
C PHE A 436 -11.95 29.92 -34.94
N HIS A 437 -10.82 29.34 -35.42
CA HIS A 437 -10.55 29.19 -36.85
C HIS A 437 -10.95 27.80 -37.31
N TYR A 438 -12.20 27.62 -37.74
CA TYR A 438 -12.74 26.31 -38.14
C TYR A 438 -11.94 25.62 -39.25
N SER A 439 -11.39 26.35 -40.23
CA SER A 439 -10.61 25.78 -41.30
C SER A 439 -9.33 25.11 -40.83
N GLU A 440 -8.61 25.74 -39.90
CA GLU A 440 -7.39 25.18 -39.29
C GLU A 440 -7.72 23.96 -38.49
N PHE A 441 -8.71 24.00 -37.62
CA PHE A 441 -9.21 22.86 -36.86
C PHE A 441 -9.63 21.70 -37.78
N ALA A 442 -10.38 22.00 -38.87
CA ALA A 442 -10.83 20.94 -39.77
C ALA A 442 -9.67 20.26 -40.50
N ASP A 443 -8.62 20.97 -40.82
CA ASP A 443 -7.43 20.43 -41.49
C ASP A 443 -6.57 19.62 -40.49
N GLU A 444 -6.40 20.11 -39.24
CA GLU A 444 -5.74 19.34 -38.16
C GLU A 444 -6.50 18.04 -37.86
N LEU A 445 -7.82 18.06 -37.78
CA LEU A 445 -8.63 16.86 -37.53
C LEU A 445 -8.52 15.84 -38.69
N LYS A 446 -8.50 16.30 -39.94
CA LYS A 446 -8.27 15.42 -41.09
C LYS A 446 -6.91 14.72 -41.04
N GLU A 447 -5.85 15.50 -40.72
CA GLU A 447 -4.48 14.98 -40.62
C GLU A 447 -4.38 13.96 -39.46
N ALA A 448 -4.97 14.25 -38.30
CA ALA A 448 -5.01 13.32 -37.18
C ALA A 448 -5.71 12.00 -37.52
N LEU A 449 -6.82 12.06 -38.25
CA LEU A 449 -7.55 10.86 -38.69
C LEU A 449 -6.81 10.10 -39.79
N ASP A 450 -6.07 10.79 -40.67
CA ASP A 450 -5.20 10.13 -41.67
C ASP A 450 -4.04 9.39 -40.99
N THR A 451 -3.41 10.03 -40.00
CA THR A 451 -2.37 9.40 -39.17
C THR A 451 -2.91 8.17 -38.44
N LEU A 452 -4.13 8.25 -37.89
CA LEU A 452 -4.78 7.10 -37.26
C LEU A 452 -5.06 5.96 -38.27
N LYS A 453 -5.45 6.29 -39.49
CA LYS A 453 -5.63 5.31 -40.58
C LYS A 453 -4.31 4.63 -40.97
N GLU A 454 -3.24 5.40 -41.14
CA GLU A 454 -1.90 4.86 -41.39
C GLU A 454 -1.44 3.93 -40.27
N LYS A 455 -1.70 4.30 -39.04
CA LYS A 455 -1.43 3.46 -37.87
C LYS A 455 -2.25 2.18 -37.86
N CYS A 456 -3.51 2.21 -38.29
CA CYS A 456 -4.37 1.04 -38.41
C CYS A 456 -3.83 0.06 -39.47
N HIS A 457 -3.32 0.59 -40.59
CA HIS A 457 -2.72 -0.23 -41.65
C HIS A 457 -1.37 -0.84 -41.23
N ALA A 458 -0.54 -0.06 -40.50
CA ALA A 458 0.76 -0.51 -40.04
C ALA A 458 0.66 -1.56 -38.91
N HIS A 459 -0.36 -1.47 -38.10
CA HIS A 459 -0.57 -2.27 -36.89
C HIS A 459 -2.02 -2.77 -36.77
N PRO A 460 -2.50 -3.64 -37.68
CA PRO A 460 -3.88 -4.15 -37.66
C PRO A 460 -4.21 -4.92 -36.39
N GLU A 461 -3.21 -5.51 -35.74
CA GLU A 461 -3.34 -6.19 -34.45
C GLU A 461 -3.78 -5.25 -33.33
N LEU A 462 -3.42 -3.96 -33.38
CA LEU A 462 -3.85 -2.95 -32.38
C LEU A 462 -5.33 -2.62 -32.48
N PHE A 463 -5.93 -2.92 -33.62
CA PHE A 463 -7.32 -2.60 -33.94
C PHE A 463 -8.20 -3.86 -33.98
N GLY A 464 -7.63 -5.03 -33.68
CA GLY A 464 -8.32 -6.31 -33.69
C GLY A 464 -8.84 -6.71 -35.05
N VAL A 465 -8.08 -6.46 -36.11
CA VAL A 465 -8.44 -6.74 -37.52
C VAL A 465 -7.39 -7.62 -38.22
N ASP A 466 -6.51 -8.28 -37.48
CA ASP A 466 -5.58 -9.27 -38.03
C ASP A 466 -6.25 -10.61 -38.37
N GLU A 467 -5.57 -11.50 -39.10
CA GLU A 467 -6.10 -12.80 -39.57
C GLU A 467 -6.58 -13.72 -38.41
N GLY A 468 -6.25 -13.41 -37.19
CA GLY A 468 -6.64 -14.15 -35.96
C GLY A 468 -7.75 -13.51 -35.14
N ALA A 469 -8.19 -12.32 -35.48
CA ALA A 469 -9.16 -11.55 -34.72
C ALA A 469 -10.55 -12.21 -34.74
N LYS A 470 -11.24 -12.15 -33.57
CA LYS A 470 -12.58 -12.68 -33.41
C LYS A 470 -13.63 -11.58 -33.47
N GLU A 471 -14.86 -11.97 -33.81
CA GLU A 471 -16.01 -11.08 -33.67
C GLU A 471 -16.13 -10.62 -32.21
N GLY A 472 -15.86 -9.33 -31.95
CA GLY A 472 -15.81 -8.73 -30.62
C GLY A 472 -14.42 -8.26 -30.15
N ASP A 473 -13.33 -8.61 -30.83
CA ASP A 473 -11.97 -8.14 -30.53
C ASP A 473 -11.67 -6.78 -31.21
N ALA A 474 -12.53 -6.32 -32.11
CA ALA A 474 -12.36 -5.08 -32.84
C ALA A 474 -12.43 -3.86 -31.90
N LYS A 475 -11.37 -3.06 -31.93
CA LYS A 475 -11.30 -1.81 -31.19
C LYS A 475 -12.37 -0.83 -31.68
N VAL A 476 -13.19 -0.31 -30.77
CA VAL A 476 -14.21 0.69 -31.10
C VAL A 476 -13.58 2.04 -31.41
N LEU A 477 -14.25 2.82 -32.26
CA LEU A 477 -13.78 4.14 -32.70
C LEU A 477 -13.56 5.09 -31.54
N LEU A 478 -14.43 5.06 -30.55
CA LEU A 478 -14.33 5.88 -29.34
C LEU A 478 -12.98 5.70 -28.64
N ASP A 479 -12.54 4.45 -28.43
CA ASP A 479 -11.29 4.13 -27.76
C ASP A 479 -10.07 4.56 -28.58
N ALA A 480 -10.12 4.35 -29.92
CA ALA A 480 -9.04 4.75 -30.80
C ALA A 480 -8.86 6.27 -30.82
N LEU A 481 -9.94 7.05 -30.88
CA LEU A 481 -9.91 8.52 -30.84
C LEU A 481 -9.45 9.06 -29.49
N TYR A 482 -9.81 8.37 -28.39
CA TYR A 482 -9.33 8.71 -27.05
C TYR A 482 -7.83 8.48 -26.90
N GLU A 483 -7.31 7.37 -27.38
CA GLU A 483 -5.89 7.07 -27.28
C GLU A 483 -5.03 8.07 -28.02
N GLU A 484 -5.48 8.54 -29.19
CA GLU A 484 -4.77 9.52 -29.98
C GLU A 484 -5.06 10.97 -29.53
N GLY A 485 -5.89 11.18 -28.52
CA GLY A 485 -6.19 12.50 -27.98
C GLY A 485 -7.00 13.38 -28.92
N ILE A 486 -7.70 12.81 -29.90
CA ILE A 486 -8.54 13.51 -30.87
C ILE A 486 -9.80 14.04 -30.23
N ILE A 487 -10.34 13.30 -29.26
CA ILE A 487 -11.53 13.67 -28.49
C ILE A 487 -11.24 13.74 -26.99
N PRO A 488 -12.01 14.51 -26.20
CA PRO A 488 -11.76 14.64 -24.77
C PRO A 488 -12.16 13.38 -24.03
N THR A 489 -11.41 13.06 -22.98
CA THR A 489 -11.62 11.86 -22.15
C THR A 489 -12.71 12.01 -21.10
N TYR A 490 -13.14 13.23 -20.81
CA TYR A 490 -14.16 13.55 -19.79
C TYR A 490 -13.95 12.82 -18.44
N SER A 491 -12.70 12.69 -17.99
CA SER A 491 -12.34 12.02 -16.73
C SER A 491 -12.73 10.54 -16.65
N PHE A 492 -13.01 9.88 -17.78
CA PHE A 492 -13.07 8.42 -17.76
C PHE A 492 -11.67 7.85 -17.47
N PRO A 493 -11.53 6.99 -16.45
CA PRO A 493 -10.24 6.42 -16.13
C PRO A 493 -9.74 5.57 -17.29
N LYS A 494 -8.68 6.03 -17.95
CA LYS A 494 -7.93 5.27 -18.95
C LYS A 494 -6.83 4.48 -18.24
N ASN A 495 -6.35 3.45 -18.92
CA ASN A 495 -5.25 2.63 -18.39
C ASN A 495 -5.59 2.04 -17.00
N VAL A 496 -6.81 1.55 -16.83
CA VAL A 496 -7.21 0.81 -15.64
C VAL A 496 -6.81 -0.66 -15.81
N VAL A 497 -6.33 -1.25 -14.74
CA VAL A 497 -6.02 -2.68 -14.67
C VAL A 497 -6.65 -3.29 -13.44
N SER A 498 -7.19 -4.49 -13.59
CA SER A 498 -7.88 -5.21 -12.52
C SER A 498 -6.97 -6.20 -11.82
N THR A 499 -7.19 -6.37 -10.52
CA THR A 499 -6.67 -7.49 -9.74
C THR A 499 -7.79 -8.48 -9.50
N TYR A 500 -7.59 -9.72 -9.94
CA TYR A 500 -8.58 -10.79 -9.89
C TYR A 500 -8.33 -11.72 -8.72
N ILE A 501 -9.23 -11.74 -7.75
CA ILE A 501 -9.12 -12.55 -6.53
C ILE A 501 -10.10 -13.72 -6.63
N PRO A 502 -9.63 -14.97 -6.79
CA PRO A 502 -10.49 -16.13 -6.88
C PRO A 502 -10.82 -16.72 -5.50
N ASP A 503 -11.90 -17.49 -5.44
CA ASP A 503 -12.21 -18.40 -4.34
C ASP A 503 -11.35 -19.68 -4.38
N MET A 504 -11.61 -20.60 -3.44
CA MET A 504 -10.93 -21.90 -3.39
C MET A 504 -11.22 -22.78 -4.62
N HIS A 505 -12.26 -22.48 -5.41
CA HIS A 505 -12.66 -23.23 -6.61
C HIS A 505 -12.23 -22.56 -7.91
N GLY A 506 -11.66 -21.34 -7.84
CA GLY A 506 -11.21 -20.56 -8.98
C GLY A 506 -12.29 -19.64 -9.57
N LYS A 507 -13.45 -19.49 -8.93
CA LYS A 507 -14.43 -18.45 -9.28
C LYS A 507 -13.90 -17.10 -8.79
N ILE A 508 -13.92 -16.07 -9.62
CA ILE A 508 -13.52 -14.72 -9.19
C ILE A 508 -14.54 -14.19 -8.19
N LEU A 509 -14.08 -13.87 -6.99
CA LEU A 509 -14.86 -13.25 -5.93
C LEU A 509 -14.81 -11.74 -6.00
N TYR A 510 -13.61 -11.19 -6.18
CA TYR A 510 -13.38 -9.76 -6.21
C TYR A 510 -12.59 -9.38 -7.46
N GLU A 511 -12.99 -8.28 -8.07
CA GLU A 511 -12.26 -7.60 -9.11
C GLU A 511 -11.99 -6.18 -8.62
N VAL A 512 -10.73 -5.85 -8.37
CA VAL A 512 -10.29 -4.57 -7.81
C VAL A 512 -9.56 -3.79 -8.88
N GLU A 513 -10.15 -2.68 -9.32
CA GLU A 513 -9.61 -1.85 -10.40
C GLU A 513 -8.72 -0.71 -9.87
N ARG A 514 -7.63 -0.42 -10.59
CA ARG A 514 -6.73 0.70 -10.33
C ARG A 514 -6.16 1.26 -11.63
N GLY A 515 -5.89 2.57 -11.65
CA GLY A 515 -5.09 3.16 -12.72
C GLY A 515 -3.70 2.52 -12.77
N LEU A 516 -3.16 2.33 -13.97
CA LEU A 516 -1.83 1.71 -14.15
C LEU A 516 -0.72 2.50 -13.49
N ASP A 517 -0.83 3.83 -13.41
CA ASP A 517 0.11 4.73 -12.74
C ASP A 517 0.35 4.33 -11.28
N VAL A 518 -0.70 3.94 -10.59
CA VAL A 518 -0.67 3.46 -9.21
C VAL A 518 -0.41 1.94 -9.16
N ALA A 519 -1.08 1.18 -10.03
CA ALA A 519 -1.09 -0.28 -9.97
C ALA A 519 0.30 -0.90 -10.23
N ILE A 520 1.11 -0.32 -11.11
CA ILE A 520 2.48 -0.82 -11.36
C ILE A 520 3.40 -0.68 -10.14
N GLY A 521 3.03 0.12 -9.15
CA GLY A 521 3.71 0.24 -7.86
C GLY A 521 3.02 -0.55 -6.75
N GLU A 522 1.74 -0.28 -6.50
CA GLU A 522 0.99 -0.85 -5.38
C GLU A 522 0.62 -2.33 -5.58
N TYR A 523 0.35 -2.75 -6.84
CA TYR A 523 -0.02 -4.12 -7.18
C TYR A 523 1.12 -4.89 -7.85
N ALA A 524 2.35 -4.35 -7.79
CA ALA A 524 3.51 -5.06 -8.29
C ALA A 524 3.66 -6.43 -7.61
N PRO A 525 4.13 -7.47 -8.34
CA PRO A 525 4.44 -8.76 -7.72
C PRO A 525 5.32 -8.61 -6.48
N GLY A 526 5.00 -9.33 -5.40
CA GLY A 526 5.66 -9.20 -4.11
C GLY A 526 4.97 -8.22 -3.14
N ARG A 527 4.13 -7.30 -3.63
CA ARG A 527 3.34 -6.37 -2.79
C ARG A 527 2.14 -7.06 -2.17
N ALA A 528 1.66 -6.51 -1.08
CA ALA A 528 0.47 -7.00 -0.39
C ALA A 528 -0.71 -6.04 -0.56
N ILE A 529 -1.89 -6.62 -0.75
CA ILE A 529 -3.16 -5.89 -0.73
C ILE A 529 -4.10 -6.54 0.27
N VAL A 530 -4.97 -5.74 0.86
CA VAL A 530 -6.01 -6.23 1.76
C VAL A 530 -7.36 -6.02 1.09
N VAL A 531 -8.11 -7.09 0.91
CA VAL A 531 -9.46 -7.06 0.35
C VAL A 531 -10.36 -7.89 1.24
N ASP A 532 -11.48 -7.32 1.69
CA ASP A 532 -12.42 -7.97 2.59
C ASP A 532 -11.75 -8.60 3.83
N LYS A 533 -10.87 -7.83 4.48
CA LYS A 533 -10.13 -8.25 5.70
C LYS A 533 -9.21 -9.47 5.49
N GLN A 534 -8.93 -9.83 4.25
CA GLN A 534 -7.99 -10.87 3.86
C GLN A 534 -6.76 -10.24 3.21
N THR A 535 -5.59 -10.69 3.57
CA THR A 535 -4.33 -10.21 2.99
C THR A 535 -3.93 -11.12 1.82
N TYR A 536 -3.64 -10.52 0.69
CA TYR A 536 -3.18 -11.18 -0.53
C TYR A 536 -1.85 -10.61 -0.96
N GLN A 537 -0.86 -11.45 -1.19
CA GLN A 537 0.38 -11.04 -1.85
C GLN A 537 0.20 -11.19 -3.36
N ILE A 538 0.50 -10.16 -4.11
CA ILE A 538 0.49 -10.25 -5.58
C ILE A 538 1.63 -11.14 -6.02
N GLY A 539 1.33 -12.13 -6.85
CA GLY A 539 2.29 -13.14 -7.29
C GLY A 539 2.24 -13.44 -8.77
N GLY A 540 1.56 -12.62 -9.55
CA GLY A 540 1.55 -12.79 -11.00
C GLY A 540 0.49 -12.00 -11.74
N PHE A 541 0.38 -12.32 -13.03
CA PHE A 541 -0.50 -11.66 -13.99
C PHE A 541 -1.52 -12.66 -14.52
N TYR A 542 -2.77 -12.25 -14.53
CA TYR A 542 -3.87 -13.10 -14.99
C TYR A 542 -5.06 -12.25 -15.45
N TYR A 543 -5.75 -12.75 -16.49
CA TYR A 543 -7.03 -12.23 -16.95
C TYR A 543 -8.01 -13.38 -17.18
N PRO A 544 -9.18 -13.40 -16.55
CA PRO A 544 -10.14 -14.52 -16.62
C PRO A 544 -10.63 -14.83 -18.03
N GLY A 545 -10.72 -13.82 -18.90
CA GLY A 545 -11.14 -13.97 -20.30
C GLY A 545 -10.20 -14.84 -21.14
N SER A 546 -8.91 -14.93 -20.76
CA SER A 546 -7.89 -15.69 -21.49
C SER A 546 -8.05 -17.22 -21.38
N GLU A 547 -8.83 -17.74 -20.43
CA GLU A 547 -9.08 -19.18 -20.30
C GLU A 547 -10.06 -19.76 -21.33
N ARG A 548 -10.78 -18.93 -22.07
CA ARG A 548 -11.83 -19.38 -23.01
C ARG A 548 -11.32 -19.97 -24.32
N HIS A 549 -10.02 -19.97 -24.56
CA HIS A 549 -9.41 -20.52 -25.75
C HIS A 549 -9.24 -22.04 -25.66
N HIS A 550 -10.33 -22.77 -25.83
CA HIS A 550 -10.30 -24.22 -25.91
C HIS A 550 -9.64 -24.69 -27.21
N GLY A 551 -8.64 -25.52 -27.08
CA GLY A 551 -8.20 -26.41 -28.16
C GLY A 551 -6.80 -26.18 -28.72
N GLN A 552 -6.09 -25.14 -28.37
CA GLN A 552 -4.69 -24.95 -28.72
C GLN A 552 -3.83 -24.62 -27.50
N SER A 553 -2.59 -25.05 -27.52
CA SER A 553 -1.60 -25.05 -26.45
C SER A 553 -1.12 -23.67 -25.97
N LEU A 554 -1.83 -22.59 -26.21
CA LEU A 554 -1.51 -21.27 -25.72
C LEU A 554 -1.94 -21.18 -24.27
N THR A 555 -0.97 -20.99 -23.40
CA THR A 555 -1.24 -20.68 -21.99
C THR A 555 -1.78 -19.24 -21.88
N PRO A 556 -2.64 -18.95 -20.89
CA PRO A 556 -3.25 -17.62 -20.75
C PRO A 556 -2.25 -16.45 -20.74
N ALA A 557 -1.03 -16.66 -20.24
CA ALA A 557 -0.02 -15.63 -20.15
C ALA A 557 0.72 -15.35 -21.48
N ARG A 558 0.87 -16.35 -22.36
CA ARG A 558 1.62 -16.17 -23.62
C ARG A 558 0.97 -15.17 -24.57
N ALA A 559 -0.35 -15.15 -24.61
CA ALA A 559 -1.10 -14.22 -25.44
C ALA A 559 -0.72 -12.75 -25.18
N TYR A 560 -0.24 -12.45 -23.96
CA TYR A 560 0.19 -11.12 -23.57
C TYR A 560 1.72 -10.98 -23.52
N ALA A 561 2.41 -11.99 -23.00
CA ALA A 561 3.86 -11.95 -22.82
C ALA A 561 4.65 -12.00 -24.15
N GLU A 562 4.02 -12.40 -25.23
CA GLU A 562 4.58 -12.43 -26.60
C GLU A 562 3.95 -11.35 -27.51
N ASP A 563 3.03 -10.54 -26.99
CA ASP A 563 2.36 -9.47 -27.74
C ASP A 563 3.16 -8.16 -27.65
N PRO A 564 3.57 -7.55 -28.77
CA PRO A 564 4.29 -6.27 -28.82
C PRO A 564 3.54 -5.09 -28.17
N ASN A 565 2.22 -5.18 -28.02
CA ASN A 565 1.42 -4.16 -27.34
C ASN A 565 1.62 -4.17 -25.83
N TYR A 566 1.95 -5.35 -25.29
CA TYR A 566 2.17 -5.52 -23.85
C TYR A 566 3.66 -5.55 -23.50
N VAL A 567 4.53 -6.02 -24.40
CA VAL A 567 5.97 -6.11 -24.15
C VAL A 567 6.70 -5.27 -25.19
N LYS A 568 7.32 -4.19 -24.74
CA LYS A 568 8.03 -3.22 -25.59
C LYS A 568 9.51 -3.16 -25.25
N GLN A 569 10.36 -3.13 -26.27
CA GLN A 569 11.79 -2.95 -26.08
C GLN A 569 12.11 -1.49 -25.77
N ILE A 570 12.96 -1.28 -24.76
CA ILE A 570 13.43 0.04 -24.37
C ILE A 570 14.90 0.22 -24.71
N ILE A 571 15.24 1.40 -25.18
CA ILE A 571 16.60 1.83 -25.46
C ILE A 571 16.97 3.07 -24.68
N SER A 572 18.25 3.24 -24.37
CA SER A 572 18.79 4.40 -23.71
C SER A 572 20.10 4.83 -24.34
N CYS A 573 20.37 6.12 -24.32
CA CYS A 573 21.64 6.68 -24.74
C CYS A 573 22.57 6.85 -23.54
N PRO A 574 23.75 6.23 -23.50
CA PRO A 574 24.69 6.38 -22.40
C PRO A 574 25.33 7.76 -22.33
N GLU A 575 25.40 8.48 -23.45
CA GLU A 575 26.03 9.80 -23.50
C GLU A 575 25.17 10.93 -22.93
N CYS A 576 23.91 11.02 -23.36
CA CYS A 576 23.02 12.13 -22.97
C CYS A 576 21.89 11.72 -22.03
N GLY A 577 21.75 10.40 -21.69
CA GLY A 577 20.68 9.91 -20.85
C GLY A 577 19.29 9.87 -21.52
N TRP A 578 19.22 10.05 -22.85
CA TRP A 578 17.94 9.88 -23.55
C TRP A 578 17.40 8.46 -23.39
N PHE A 579 16.11 8.34 -23.32
CA PHE A 579 15.41 7.10 -23.07
C PHE A 579 14.12 7.04 -23.92
N GLY A 580 13.86 5.92 -24.55
CA GLY A 580 12.70 5.78 -25.42
C GLY A 580 12.34 4.33 -25.76
N LEU A 581 11.22 4.17 -26.45
CA LEU A 581 10.84 2.88 -27.06
C LEU A 581 11.67 2.64 -28.30
N MET A 582 12.02 1.38 -28.53
CA MET A 582 12.71 0.98 -29.75
C MET A 582 11.72 0.98 -30.92
N GLU A 583 11.90 1.90 -31.85
CA GLU A 583 11.17 1.95 -33.13
C GLU A 583 12.08 1.48 -34.25
N GLU A 584 11.54 0.96 -35.37
CA GLU A 584 12.28 0.32 -36.45
C GLU A 584 13.38 1.21 -37.06
N ASN A 585 13.24 2.53 -36.96
CA ASN A 585 14.16 3.49 -37.52
C ASN A 585 15.14 4.12 -36.54
N THR A 586 15.11 3.75 -35.24
CA THR A 586 15.94 4.36 -34.20
C THR A 586 17.39 3.81 -34.28
N LYS A 587 18.22 4.32 -35.20
CA LYS A 587 19.62 3.92 -35.35
C LYS A 587 20.57 4.79 -34.52
N GLN A 588 20.15 6.01 -34.17
CA GLN A 588 20.98 7.00 -33.49
C GLN A 588 20.16 7.67 -32.40
N CYS A 589 20.84 8.16 -31.37
CA CYS A 589 20.20 8.97 -30.34
C CYS A 589 19.61 10.25 -30.96
N PRO A 590 18.31 10.49 -30.80
CA PRO A 590 17.67 11.66 -31.38
C PRO A 590 18.12 13.00 -30.74
N PHE A 591 18.78 12.95 -29.56
CA PHE A 591 19.28 14.15 -28.90
C PHE A 591 20.75 14.49 -29.22
N CYS A 592 21.63 13.52 -29.19
CA CYS A 592 23.06 13.77 -29.34
C CYS A 592 23.69 13.11 -30.58
N GLY A 593 22.91 12.33 -31.34
CA GLY A 593 23.39 11.65 -32.56
C GLY A 593 24.29 10.43 -32.26
N ASN A 594 24.44 10.02 -31.00
CA ASN A 594 25.28 8.87 -30.66
C ASN A 594 24.70 7.57 -31.25
N ASP A 595 25.55 6.75 -31.88
CA ASP A 595 25.17 5.48 -32.48
C ASP A 595 25.16 4.32 -31.49
N ASP A 596 25.80 4.47 -30.33
CA ASP A 596 25.90 3.43 -29.29
C ASP A 596 24.68 3.46 -28.35
N LEU A 597 23.50 3.16 -28.89
CA LEU A 597 22.29 3.01 -28.08
C LEU A 597 22.30 1.66 -27.38
N LYS A 598 22.02 1.66 -26.08
CA LYS A 598 21.93 0.45 -25.27
C LYS A 598 20.51 -0.03 -25.14
N ILE A 599 20.31 -1.29 -25.54
CA ILE A 599 19.08 -2.00 -25.27
C ILE A 599 19.03 -2.29 -23.77
N THR A 600 17.98 -1.83 -23.12
CA THR A 600 17.70 -2.12 -21.71
C THR A 600 16.70 -3.24 -21.59
N ARG A 601 16.35 -3.61 -20.33
CA ARG A 601 15.33 -4.62 -20.06
C ARG A 601 13.99 -4.19 -20.66
N GLU A 602 13.24 -5.14 -21.22
CA GLU A 602 11.92 -4.90 -21.81
C GLU A 602 10.95 -4.32 -20.78
N MET A 603 10.06 -3.45 -21.25
CA MET A 603 8.93 -2.94 -20.50
C MET A 603 7.71 -3.82 -20.77
N MET A 604 7.09 -4.32 -19.73
CA MET A 604 5.86 -5.09 -19.81
C MET A 604 4.70 -4.31 -19.18
N ARG A 605 3.65 -4.10 -19.97
CA ARG A 605 2.38 -3.56 -19.49
C ARG A 605 1.58 -4.69 -18.80
N PRO A 606 1.20 -4.55 -17.53
CA PRO A 606 0.34 -5.51 -16.86
C PRO A 606 -1.03 -5.64 -17.56
N TRP A 607 -1.47 -6.88 -17.80
CA TRP A 607 -2.80 -7.17 -18.37
C TRP A 607 -3.85 -7.52 -17.32
N GLY A 608 -3.46 -7.65 -16.07
CA GLY A 608 -4.26 -7.98 -14.91
C GLY A 608 -3.36 -8.55 -13.82
N PHE A 609 -3.69 -8.34 -12.57
CA PHE A 609 -2.94 -8.87 -11.43
C PHE A 609 -3.70 -10.01 -10.76
N ALA A 610 -2.96 -10.88 -10.08
CA ALA A 610 -3.55 -11.94 -9.30
C ALA A 610 -2.71 -12.30 -8.06
N PRO A 611 -3.35 -12.82 -7.01
CA PRO A 611 -2.68 -13.24 -5.80
C PRO A 611 -1.69 -14.37 -6.04
N ARG A 612 -0.62 -14.40 -5.26
CA ARG A 612 0.33 -15.51 -5.20
C ARG A 612 -0.41 -16.80 -4.87
N ASN A 613 -0.20 -17.81 -5.69
CA ASN A 613 -0.84 -19.12 -5.56
C ASN A 613 -2.37 -19.11 -5.66
N ALA A 614 -2.98 -18.01 -6.09
CA ALA A 614 -4.43 -17.79 -6.10
C ALA A 614 -5.09 -17.98 -4.71
N GLU A 615 -4.43 -17.57 -3.65
CA GLU A 615 -4.87 -17.73 -2.25
C GLU A 615 -4.51 -16.52 -1.40
N SER A 616 -5.26 -16.30 -0.31
CA SER A 616 -4.88 -15.36 0.74
C SER A 616 -3.70 -15.93 1.54
N ILE A 617 -2.92 -15.04 2.12
CA ILE A 617 -1.83 -15.42 3.01
C ILE A 617 -2.12 -14.93 4.43
N PRO A 618 -1.77 -15.72 5.47
CA PRO A 618 -1.78 -15.21 6.83
C PRO A 618 -0.78 -14.06 6.98
N ASP A 619 -1.16 -13.01 7.70
CA ASP A 619 -0.30 -11.83 7.95
C ASP A 619 1.09 -12.19 8.51
N VAL A 620 1.16 -13.32 9.23
CA VAL A 620 2.40 -13.89 9.80
C VAL A 620 3.41 -14.31 8.74
N GLN A 621 2.94 -14.69 7.55
CA GLN A 621 3.80 -15.19 6.47
C GLN A 621 4.10 -14.10 5.44
N LEU A 622 3.61 -12.88 5.67
CA LEU A 622 3.81 -11.78 4.76
C LEU A 622 5.27 -11.33 4.78
N SER A 623 5.96 -11.61 3.68
CA SER A 623 7.23 -10.97 3.35
C SER A 623 6.98 -10.02 2.18
N GLU A 624 6.70 -8.78 2.50
CA GLU A 624 6.42 -7.77 1.48
C GLU A 624 7.71 -7.21 0.91
N GLU A 625 7.80 -7.18 -0.42
CA GLU A 625 8.88 -6.51 -1.13
C GLU A 625 8.39 -5.17 -1.67
N TYR A 626 8.99 -4.10 -1.17
CA TYR A 626 8.67 -2.75 -1.61
C TYR A 626 9.38 -2.43 -2.92
N THR A 627 8.60 -2.23 -3.96
CA THR A 627 9.07 -1.71 -5.24
C THR A 627 8.36 -0.40 -5.52
N ALA A 628 9.06 0.56 -6.09
CA ALA A 628 8.50 1.87 -6.39
C ALA A 628 8.57 2.16 -7.88
N VAL A 629 7.59 2.90 -8.36
CA VAL A 629 7.64 3.48 -9.70
C VAL A 629 8.76 4.51 -9.72
N GLN A 630 9.64 4.38 -10.69
CA GLN A 630 10.70 5.35 -10.87
C GLN A 630 10.14 6.64 -11.49
N GLN A 631 10.93 7.70 -11.38
CA GLN A 631 10.62 8.97 -11.99
C GLN A 631 10.16 8.78 -13.44
N PRO A 632 9.07 9.42 -13.86
CA PRO A 632 8.58 9.38 -15.23
C PRO A 632 9.64 9.86 -16.22
N LEU A 633 9.74 9.19 -17.34
CA LEU A 633 10.77 9.46 -18.35
C LEU A 633 10.16 10.07 -19.59
N TYR A 634 10.62 11.24 -19.94
CA TYR A 634 10.26 11.96 -21.14
C TYR A 634 11.04 11.41 -22.37
N SER A 635 10.32 10.95 -23.37
CA SER A 635 10.92 10.21 -24.50
C SER A 635 10.79 10.92 -25.86
N THR A 636 10.18 12.07 -25.90
CA THR A 636 9.99 12.79 -27.18
C THR A 636 11.25 13.51 -27.62
N LEU A 637 11.38 13.71 -28.94
CA LEU A 637 12.49 14.38 -29.58
C LEU A 637 12.56 15.88 -29.21
N PRO A 638 13.74 16.46 -29.03
CA PRO A 638 13.87 17.90 -28.91
C PRO A 638 13.57 18.55 -30.26
N ASP A 639 12.76 19.59 -30.24
CA ASP A 639 12.65 20.53 -31.33
C ASP A 639 13.33 21.82 -30.89
N ALA A 640 14.48 22.10 -31.49
CA ALA A 640 15.26 23.28 -31.12
C ALA A 640 14.57 24.61 -31.49
N GLU A 641 13.68 24.57 -32.49
CA GLU A 641 12.95 25.77 -32.95
C GLU A 641 11.82 26.18 -31.97
N GLU A 642 11.27 25.24 -31.22
CA GLU A 642 10.21 25.48 -30.23
C GLU A 642 10.75 26.11 -28.92
N MET A 643 12.01 25.90 -28.60
CA MET A 643 12.60 26.36 -27.35
C MET A 643 12.92 27.83 -27.35
N LYS A 644 12.19 28.65 -26.60
CA LYS A 644 12.38 30.10 -26.46
C LYS A 644 13.02 30.45 -25.13
N LEU A 645 13.82 31.53 -25.08
CA LEU A 645 14.35 32.04 -23.80
C LEU A 645 13.21 32.45 -22.88
N ALA A 646 13.25 31.99 -21.64
CA ALA A 646 12.29 32.42 -20.64
C ALA A 646 12.43 33.91 -20.36
N PRO A 647 11.31 34.67 -20.19
CA PRO A 647 11.35 36.10 -19.94
C PRO A 647 12.23 36.45 -18.73
N GLY A 648 13.21 37.32 -18.94
CA GLY A 648 14.14 37.76 -17.89
C GLY A 648 15.28 36.80 -17.53
N CYS A 649 15.36 35.63 -18.18
CA CYS A 649 16.37 34.62 -17.91
C CYS A 649 17.33 34.50 -19.09
N LYS A 650 18.64 34.23 -18.77
CA LYS A 650 19.67 34.00 -19.80
C LYS A 650 19.98 32.52 -20.01
N ASN A 651 19.71 31.71 -19.02
CA ASN A 651 20.14 30.31 -18.95
C ASN A 651 18.96 29.33 -18.91
N ILE A 652 17.74 29.83 -19.15
CA ILE A 652 16.54 28.99 -19.13
C ILE A 652 15.81 29.16 -20.45
N ARG A 653 15.57 28.06 -21.13
CA ARG A 653 14.69 27.99 -22.28
C ARG A 653 13.42 27.24 -21.90
N ILE A 654 12.32 27.59 -22.55
CA ILE A 654 10.98 27.04 -22.26
C ILE A 654 10.26 26.71 -23.56
N ALA A 655 9.56 25.60 -23.57
CA ALA A 655 8.64 25.22 -24.63
C ALA A 655 7.39 24.54 -24.07
N SER A 656 6.23 24.90 -24.59
CA SER A 656 4.97 24.16 -24.42
C SER A 656 4.84 23.16 -25.53
N ARG A 657 4.52 21.90 -25.21
CA ARG A 657 4.45 20.80 -26.16
C ARG A 657 3.19 19.99 -25.95
N THR A 658 2.52 19.67 -27.04
CA THR A 658 1.37 18.77 -27.01
C THR A 658 1.76 17.39 -27.46
N ASN A 659 0.98 16.38 -27.09
CA ASN A 659 1.15 14.97 -27.52
C ASN A 659 2.55 14.40 -27.23
N GLN A 660 3.07 14.66 -26.03
CA GLN A 660 4.39 14.18 -25.63
C GLN A 660 4.29 12.83 -24.93
N ARG A 661 5.20 11.91 -25.27
CA ARG A 661 5.23 10.57 -24.70
C ARG A 661 5.96 10.55 -23.37
N ILE A 662 5.29 10.03 -22.35
CA ILE A 662 5.85 9.70 -21.05
C ILE A 662 5.90 8.19 -20.89
N ILE A 663 7.01 7.69 -20.33
CA ILE A 663 7.21 6.29 -20.00
C ILE A 663 7.33 6.17 -18.48
N MET A 664 6.47 5.35 -17.87
CA MET A 664 6.48 5.05 -16.44
C MET A 664 7.01 3.63 -16.23
N LEU A 665 7.99 3.48 -15.34
CA LEU A 665 8.63 2.18 -15.07
C LEU A 665 8.70 1.87 -13.58
N ASN A 666 8.47 0.61 -13.23
CA ASN A 666 8.89 -0.01 -11.99
C ASN A 666 9.94 -1.07 -12.31
N LYS A 667 11.16 -0.86 -11.85
CA LYS A 667 12.31 -1.74 -12.12
C LYS A 667 12.53 -2.82 -11.05
N GLY A 668 11.57 -3.01 -10.17
CA GLY A 668 11.68 -3.98 -9.08
C GLY A 668 12.63 -3.55 -7.97
N SER A 669 12.92 -4.47 -7.06
CA SER A 669 13.88 -4.26 -5.98
C SER A 669 15.31 -4.21 -6.55
N ASP A 670 16.08 -3.22 -6.13
CA ASP A 670 17.50 -3.02 -6.53
C ASP A 670 17.72 -2.99 -8.07
N ASP A 671 16.75 -2.49 -8.83
CA ASP A 671 16.79 -2.45 -10.31
C ASP A 671 16.92 -3.84 -10.99
N LYS A 672 16.57 -4.91 -10.28
CA LYS A 672 16.65 -6.29 -10.80
C LYS A 672 15.49 -6.71 -11.69
N GLY A 673 14.44 -5.89 -11.77
CA GLY A 673 13.24 -6.17 -12.54
C GLY A 673 12.32 -7.19 -11.89
N PHE A 674 11.50 -7.80 -12.71
CA PHE A 674 10.55 -8.84 -12.32
C PHE A 674 10.76 -10.06 -13.21
N MET A 675 10.94 -11.21 -12.58
CA MET A 675 10.96 -12.49 -13.28
C MET A 675 9.52 -12.94 -13.52
N VAL A 676 9.12 -13.09 -14.78
CA VAL A 676 7.76 -13.43 -15.19
C VAL A 676 7.76 -14.73 -16.00
N CYS A 677 6.88 -15.64 -15.64
CA CYS A 677 6.68 -16.88 -16.39
C CYS A 677 5.72 -16.65 -17.57
N LYS A 678 6.21 -16.78 -18.79
CA LYS A 678 5.39 -16.66 -20.03
C LYS A 678 4.27 -17.70 -20.11
N ASP A 679 4.42 -18.86 -19.45
CA ASP A 679 3.43 -19.92 -19.51
C ASP A 679 2.25 -19.71 -18.57
N CYS A 680 2.49 -19.27 -17.33
CA CYS A 680 1.43 -19.17 -16.32
C CYS A 680 1.18 -17.77 -15.76
N GLY A 681 2.05 -16.79 -16.07
CA GLY A 681 1.95 -15.44 -15.56
C GLY A 681 2.45 -15.25 -14.13
N ALA A 682 2.98 -16.29 -13.47
CA ALA A 682 3.60 -16.13 -12.14
C ALA A 682 4.77 -15.14 -12.22
N ALA A 683 4.86 -14.23 -11.26
CA ALA A 683 5.85 -13.18 -11.27
C ALA A 683 6.30 -12.81 -9.85
N MET A 684 7.59 -12.53 -9.70
CA MET A 684 8.19 -12.02 -8.47
C MET A 684 9.33 -11.04 -8.78
N PRO A 685 9.66 -10.11 -7.89
CA PRO A 685 10.83 -9.24 -8.06
C PRO A 685 12.12 -10.05 -8.07
N GLY A 686 13.02 -9.72 -8.97
CA GLY A 686 14.34 -10.34 -9.09
C GLY A 686 14.74 -10.66 -10.52
N ASP A 687 16.02 -11.03 -10.72
CA ASP A 687 16.65 -11.29 -12.01
C ASP A 687 16.99 -12.78 -12.24
N ASP A 688 16.75 -13.62 -11.24
CA ASP A 688 17.00 -15.06 -11.30
C ASP A 688 15.70 -15.86 -11.19
N ILE A 689 15.62 -16.96 -11.95
CA ILE A 689 14.44 -17.84 -11.99
C ILE A 689 14.11 -18.46 -10.63
N SER A 690 15.07 -18.54 -9.73
CA SER A 690 14.89 -19.11 -8.39
C SER A 690 13.85 -18.38 -7.55
N VAL A 691 13.58 -17.09 -7.83
CA VAL A 691 12.52 -16.31 -7.15
C VAL A 691 11.12 -16.89 -7.40
N LEU A 692 10.95 -17.70 -8.44
CA LEU A 692 9.69 -18.38 -8.77
C LEU A 692 9.56 -19.80 -8.21
N ASN A 693 10.57 -20.33 -7.53
CA ASN A 693 10.57 -21.73 -7.08
C ASN A 693 9.39 -22.08 -6.16
N ASP A 694 8.98 -21.16 -5.30
CA ASP A 694 7.88 -21.32 -4.36
C ASP A 694 6.58 -20.62 -4.80
N VAL A 695 6.51 -20.24 -6.06
CA VAL A 695 5.33 -19.57 -6.62
C VAL A 695 4.60 -20.57 -7.51
N ASN A 696 3.30 -20.74 -7.29
CA ASN A 696 2.43 -21.52 -8.17
C ASN A 696 1.78 -20.60 -9.22
N ARG A 697 0.91 -21.19 -10.04
CA ARG A 697 0.09 -20.41 -10.96
C ARG A 697 -0.76 -19.39 -10.20
N PRO A 698 -0.90 -18.16 -10.70
CA PRO A 698 -1.71 -17.13 -10.05
C PRO A 698 -3.23 -17.33 -10.24
N TYR A 699 -3.65 -18.43 -10.86
CA TYR A 699 -5.04 -18.80 -11.06
C TYR A 699 -5.27 -20.30 -10.85
N LYS A 700 -6.50 -20.67 -10.49
CA LYS A 700 -6.94 -22.07 -10.37
C LYS A 700 -7.66 -22.48 -11.65
N SER A 701 -7.23 -23.56 -12.25
CA SER A 701 -7.85 -24.13 -13.46
C SER A 701 -8.24 -25.59 -13.23
N LYS A 702 -9.42 -25.97 -13.68
CA LYS A 702 -9.89 -27.36 -13.66
C LYS A 702 -9.06 -28.27 -14.57
N TYR A 703 -8.38 -27.68 -15.57
CA TYR A 703 -7.72 -28.40 -16.66
C TYR A 703 -6.19 -28.36 -16.57
N ALA A 704 -5.63 -27.58 -15.68
CA ALA A 704 -4.17 -27.40 -15.56
C ALA A 704 -3.66 -27.86 -14.19
N ARG A 705 -2.48 -28.48 -14.16
CA ARG A 705 -1.78 -28.82 -12.91
C ARG A 705 -1.49 -27.52 -12.14
N SER A 706 -1.61 -27.54 -10.81
CA SER A 706 -1.36 -26.37 -9.95
C SER A 706 0.08 -25.85 -10.03
N ARG A 707 1.06 -26.74 -10.28
CA ARG A 707 2.48 -26.37 -10.42
C ARG A 707 2.89 -26.16 -11.87
N CYS A 708 3.51 -24.99 -12.13
CA CYS A 708 4.26 -24.70 -13.33
C CYS A 708 5.76 -24.91 -13.06
N ARG A 709 6.52 -25.34 -14.09
CA ARG A 709 7.97 -25.49 -13.99
C ARG A 709 8.74 -24.20 -14.23
N HIS A 710 8.05 -23.14 -14.64
CA HIS A 710 8.60 -21.81 -14.97
C HIS A 710 9.79 -21.83 -15.97
N GLY A 711 9.88 -22.88 -16.80
CA GLY A 711 10.98 -23.03 -17.73
C GLY A 711 11.05 -21.98 -18.84
N ASN A 712 9.96 -21.21 -19.01
CA ASN A 712 9.80 -20.17 -20.02
C ASN A 712 9.61 -18.81 -19.32
N SER A 713 10.61 -18.39 -18.55
CA SER A 713 10.56 -17.13 -17.83
C SER A 713 11.49 -16.09 -18.42
N PHE A 714 11.12 -14.83 -18.33
CA PHE A 714 11.91 -13.69 -18.79
C PHE A 714 11.92 -12.59 -17.75
N ASN A 715 12.93 -11.74 -17.78
CA ASN A 715 13.08 -10.65 -16.83
C ASN A 715 12.65 -9.33 -17.48
N VAL A 716 11.71 -8.62 -16.86
CA VAL A 716 11.11 -7.38 -17.41
C VAL A 716 11.05 -6.29 -16.35
N ASN A 717 10.90 -5.05 -16.80
CA ASN A 717 10.40 -3.96 -15.97
C ASN A 717 8.88 -3.87 -16.17
N LEU A 718 8.12 -3.57 -15.09
CA LEU A 718 6.71 -3.24 -15.25
C LEU A 718 6.59 -1.79 -15.68
N GLY A 719 5.68 -1.50 -16.60
CA GLY A 719 5.49 -0.12 -17.01
C GLY A 719 4.46 0.04 -18.10
N TYR A 720 4.27 1.28 -18.49
CA TYR A 720 3.43 1.67 -19.61
C TYR A 720 3.86 3.04 -20.13
N ASP A 721 3.44 3.36 -21.33
CA ASP A 721 3.61 4.65 -21.96
C ASP A 721 2.25 5.30 -22.24
N PHE A 722 2.22 6.62 -22.20
CA PHE A 722 1.05 7.40 -22.55
C PHE A 722 1.46 8.75 -23.14
N ILE A 723 0.51 9.41 -23.81
CA ILE A 723 0.70 10.71 -24.42
C ILE A 723 0.00 11.77 -23.58
N THR A 724 0.64 12.93 -23.38
CA THR A 724 0.10 14.03 -22.60
C THR A 724 0.64 15.38 -23.07
N ASP A 725 0.10 16.47 -22.53
CA ASP A 725 0.59 17.81 -22.77
C ASP A 725 1.65 18.18 -21.72
N MET A 726 2.67 18.94 -22.14
CA MET A 726 3.88 19.14 -21.36
C MET A 726 4.49 20.54 -21.52
N LEU A 727 4.93 21.09 -20.41
CA LEU A 727 5.83 22.24 -20.35
C LEU A 727 7.24 21.77 -20.08
N VAL A 728 8.17 22.13 -20.95
CA VAL A 728 9.61 21.77 -20.79
C VAL A 728 10.40 23.02 -20.47
N LEU A 729 11.20 22.97 -19.40
CA LEU A 729 12.17 23.98 -19.02
C LEU A 729 13.58 23.39 -19.13
N GLU A 730 14.40 23.95 -19.98
CA GLU A 730 15.79 23.59 -20.15
C GLU A 730 16.69 24.58 -19.41
N PHE A 731 17.44 24.08 -18.43
CA PHE A 731 18.42 24.85 -17.67
C PHE A 731 19.81 24.52 -18.19
N THR A 732 20.52 25.53 -18.69
CA THR A 732 21.94 25.38 -19.05
C THR A 732 22.80 25.48 -17.81
N ILE A 733 23.66 24.50 -17.59
CA ILE A 733 24.54 24.41 -16.44
C ILE A 733 25.93 24.92 -16.85
N ASP A 734 26.52 25.77 -16.00
CA ASP A 734 27.90 26.19 -16.14
C ASP A 734 28.82 25.07 -15.60
N ASP A 735 29.50 24.38 -16.50
CA ASP A 735 30.45 23.29 -16.22
C ASP A 735 31.63 23.74 -15.35
N LYS A 736 31.86 25.05 -15.19
CA LYS A 736 32.88 25.60 -14.27
C LYS A 736 32.42 25.57 -12.82
N VAL A 737 31.09 25.55 -12.59
CA VAL A 737 30.51 25.55 -11.25
C VAL A 737 30.19 24.14 -10.80
N ILE A 738 29.68 23.31 -11.73
CA ILE A 738 29.20 21.94 -11.42
C ILE A 738 29.69 21.02 -12.53
N ASP A 739 30.38 19.94 -12.18
CA ASP A 739 30.67 18.87 -13.14
C ASP A 739 29.41 18.07 -13.41
N ALA A 740 28.65 18.49 -14.42
CA ALA A 740 27.39 17.86 -14.81
C ALA A 740 27.57 16.68 -15.79
N ARG A 741 28.82 16.34 -16.18
CA ARG A 741 29.13 15.27 -17.14
C ARG A 741 28.82 13.87 -16.62
N ARG A 742 28.53 13.74 -15.33
CA ARG A 742 28.10 12.50 -14.72
C ARG A 742 26.60 12.55 -14.46
N ASN A 743 25.84 11.75 -15.20
CA ASN A 743 24.40 11.55 -14.98
C ASN A 743 24.10 10.98 -13.58
N ASP A 744 25.12 10.51 -12.86
CA ASP A 744 25.04 9.94 -11.52
C ASP A 744 25.35 10.93 -10.40
N ASN A 745 25.50 12.23 -10.70
CA ASN A 745 25.76 13.24 -9.68
C ASN A 745 24.60 13.35 -8.68
N PRO A 746 24.71 12.82 -7.43
CA PRO A 746 23.59 12.75 -6.52
C PRO A 746 23.11 14.12 -6.06
N TRP A 747 24.00 15.11 -5.99
CA TRP A 747 23.65 16.46 -5.60
C TRP A 747 22.82 17.14 -6.69
N LEU A 748 23.23 17.04 -7.94
CA LEU A 748 22.53 17.64 -9.07
C LEU A 748 21.16 16.97 -9.27
N ASN A 749 21.08 15.66 -9.13
CA ASN A 749 19.80 14.92 -9.18
C ASN A 749 18.82 15.40 -8.09
N ARG A 750 19.30 15.55 -6.84
CA ARG A 750 18.44 16.06 -5.75
C ARG A 750 18.02 17.50 -5.97
N ALA A 751 18.92 18.36 -6.45
CA ALA A 751 18.61 19.75 -6.75
C ALA A 751 17.56 19.86 -7.88
N ALA A 752 17.73 19.08 -8.96
CA ALA A 752 16.77 19.02 -10.06
C ALA A 752 15.40 18.52 -9.61
N GLN A 753 15.37 17.47 -8.80
CA GLN A 753 14.12 16.94 -8.23
C GLN A 753 13.43 17.98 -7.33
N SER A 754 14.18 18.63 -6.44
CA SER A 754 13.61 19.66 -5.56
C SER A 754 13.06 20.85 -6.34
N LEU A 755 13.75 21.27 -7.40
CA LEU A 755 13.29 22.36 -8.26
C LEU A 755 12.05 21.93 -9.04
N ALA A 756 12.01 20.72 -9.57
CA ALA A 756 10.86 20.17 -10.28
C ALA A 756 9.60 20.16 -9.40
N GLU A 757 9.70 19.66 -8.16
CA GLU A 757 8.58 19.65 -7.21
C GLU A 757 8.17 21.06 -6.76
N ALA A 758 9.11 21.98 -6.60
CA ALA A 758 8.81 23.38 -6.31
C ALA A 758 8.04 24.05 -7.46
N LEU A 759 8.45 23.81 -8.70
CA LEU A 759 7.75 24.31 -9.89
C LEU A 759 6.33 23.71 -10.00
N ARG A 760 6.17 22.41 -9.76
CA ARG A 760 4.88 21.72 -9.69
C ARG A 760 3.96 22.38 -8.67
N LEU A 761 4.46 22.59 -7.44
CA LEU A 761 3.69 23.22 -6.37
C LEU A 761 3.25 24.65 -6.74
N VAL A 762 4.15 25.44 -7.33
CA VAL A 762 3.82 26.82 -7.76
C VAL A 762 2.82 26.81 -8.91
N ALA A 763 3.01 25.90 -9.88
CA ALA A 763 2.09 25.78 -11.01
C ALA A 763 0.68 25.37 -10.55
N SER A 764 0.55 24.36 -9.69
CA SER A 764 -0.76 23.93 -9.18
C SER A 764 -1.47 25.04 -8.40
N LYS A 765 -0.73 25.80 -7.58
CA LYS A 765 -1.29 26.96 -6.87
C LYS A 765 -1.69 28.10 -7.81
N LYS A 766 -0.90 28.36 -8.85
CA LYS A 766 -1.16 29.43 -9.80
C LYS A 766 -2.35 29.13 -10.71
N LEU A 767 -2.46 27.89 -11.13
CA LEU A 767 -3.56 27.40 -11.96
C LEU A 767 -4.81 27.03 -11.13
N ASP A 768 -4.68 27.02 -9.82
CA ASP A 768 -5.74 26.62 -8.89
C ASP A 768 -6.30 25.21 -9.16
N VAL A 769 -5.40 24.28 -9.48
CA VAL A 769 -5.70 22.86 -9.70
C VAL A 769 -5.15 22.03 -8.56
N GLU A 770 -5.67 20.82 -8.39
CA GLU A 770 -5.11 19.90 -7.40
C GLU A 770 -3.65 19.55 -7.72
N PHE A 771 -2.86 19.36 -6.67
CA PHE A 771 -1.44 19.03 -6.82
C PHE A 771 -1.21 17.75 -7.65
N THR A 772 -2.16 16.81 -7.61
CA THR A 772 -2.14 15.55 -8.36
C THR A 772 -2.48 15.70 -9.85
N GLU A 773 -3.07 16.80 -10.26
CA GLU A 773 -3.41 17.07 -11.67
C GLU A 773 -2.18 17.35 -12.54
N LEU A 774 -1.13 17.84 -11.93
CA LEU A 774 0.17 18.06 -12.56
C LEU A 774 1.19 17.07 -12.03
N VAL A 775 2.02 16.56 -12.89
CA VAL A 775 3.14 15.68 -12.54
C VAL A 775 4.43 16.26 -13.10
N THR A 776 5.55 15.96 -12.47
CA THR A 776 6.85 16.48 -12.92
C THR A 776 7.87 15.37 -13.04
N GLY A 777 8.87 15.64 -13.86
CA GLY A 777 10.08 14.85 -13.96
C GLY A 777 11.26 15.73 -14.37
N TYR A 778 12.44 15.15 -14.38
CA TYR A 778 13.64 15.82 -14.84
C TYR A 778 14.56 14.85 -15.58
N ARG A 779 15.45 15.39 -16.39
CA ARG A 779 16.49 14.64 -17.06
C ARG A 779 17.78 15.45 -17.07
N LEU A 780 18.88 14.82 -16.74
CA LEU A 780 20.20 15.33 -16.94
C LEU A 780 20.72 14.89 -18.31
N ARG A 781 21.24 15.82 -19.10
CA ARG A 781 21.84 15.48 -20.40
C ARG A 781 23.09 16.29 -20.66
N THR A 782 24.03 15.71 -21.36
CA THR A 782 25.26 16.32 -21.81
C THR A 782 25.14 16.61 -23.29
N GLY A 783 25.27 17.87 -23.68
CA GLY A 783 25.35 18.30 -25.07
C GLY A 783 26.78 18.55 -25.49
N ALA A 784 26.98 18.85 -26.78
CA ALA A 784 28.32 19.12 -27.32
C ALA A 784 28.99 20.38 -26.73
N GLU A 785 28.20 21.37 -26.35
CA GLU A 785 28.68 22.69 -25.89
C GLU A 785 28.45 22.95 -24.40
N ALA A 786 27.46 22.32 -23.78
CA ALA A 786 27.05 22.50 -22.39
C ALA A 786 26.32 21.30 -21.82
N SER A 787 26.21 21.24 -20.51
CA SER A 787 25.32 20.30 -19.81
C SER A 787 24.02 20.98 -19.47
N TYR A 788 22.94 20.18 -19.45
CA TYR A 788 21.58 20.69 -19.27
C TYR A 788 20.83 19.87 -18.21
N VAL A 789 19.93 20.56 -17.52
CA VAL A 789 18.85 19.96 -16.75
C VAL A 789 17.56 20.32 -17.45
N ASP A 790 16.88 19.32 -17.99
CA ASP A 790 15.53 19.47 -18.50
C ASP A 790 14.55 19.14 -17.35
N ILE A 791 13.71 20.10 -16.97
CA ILE A 791 12.58 19.87 -16.07
C ILE A 791 11.33 19.92 -16.91
N TYR A 792 10.44 18.96 -16.74
CA TYR A 792 9.19 18.89 -17.44
C TYR A 792 8.04 18.74 -16.46
N LEU A 793 7.02 19.55 -16.71
CA LEU A 793 5.72 19.49 -16.07
C LEU A 793 4.71 18.98 -17.09
N TYR A 794 3.89 18.04 -16.74
CA TYR A 794 2.90 17.47 -17.62
C TYR A 794 1.58 17.20 -16.91
N ASP A 795 0.51 17.16 -17.68
CA ASP A 795 -0.81 16.83 -17.15
C ASP A 795 -0.85 15.34 -16.78
N SER A 796 -1.36 15.02 -15.60
CA SER A 796 -1.53 13.64 -15.14
C SER A 796 -2.50 12.84 -16.02
N LEU A 797 -3.44 13.55 -16.64
CA LEU A 797 -4.42 12.96 -17.54
C LEU A 797 -3.78 12.54 -18.87
N SER A 798 -3.98 11.30 -19.27
CA SER A 798 -3.63 10.83 -20.62
C SER A 798 -4.37 11.67 -21.66
N SER A 799 -3.66 12.10 -22.69
CA SER A 799 -4.09 13.06 -23.71
C SER A 799 -4.12 14.53 -23.24
N GLY A 800 -3.71 14.81 -22.02
CA GLY A 800 -3.58 16.17 -21.47
C GLY A 800 -4.91 16.83 -21.10
N ALA A 801 -4.87 17.72 -20.11
CA ALA A 801 -5.98 18.59 -19.71
C ALA A 801 -5.76 20.03 -20.16
N GLY A 802 -4.58 20.34 -20.72
CA GLY A 802 -4.18 21.67 -21.16
C GLY A 802 -3.62 22.55 -20.04
N TYR A 803 -3.33 22.02 -18.86
CA TYR A 803 -2.74 22.79 -17.75
C TYR A 803 -1.26 23.09 -17.98
N ALA A 804 -0.56 22.21 -18.66
CA ALA A 804 0.86 22.33 -18.92
C ALA A 804 1.19 23.12 -20.20
N VAL A 805 0.21 23.51 -21.00
CA VAL A 805 0.34 24.27 -22.26
C VAL A 805 -0.30 25.64 -22.12
#